data_f661939068711c698098e0b9134a71d6
#
_entry.id   f661939068711c698098e0b9134a71d6
#
_cell.length_a   1.000
_cell.length_b   1.000
_cell.length_c   1.000
_cell.angle_alpha   90.00
_cell.angle_beta   90.00
_cell.angle_gamma   90.00
#
_symmetry.space_group_name_H-M   'P 1'
#
loop_
_entity.id
_entity.type
_entity.pdbx_description
1 polymer ?
#
loop_
_entity_poly.entity_id
_entity_poly.type
_entity_poly.pdbx_seq_one_letter_code
_entity_poly.pdbx_strand_id
1 'polypeptide(L)'
;SSVNTTITPSSDLGGNASPTPLYVIDGFIADEGAFNNLDINEVENVTVLKDAAAAVYGARAAYGVVLVKTKQGKVGAPKISYSGQFGYTDALMLPKMLNAYDYGRIYNAARAANTATKDQESDDLRVQLFQSDELEAMKGMNYNLLDKEWSAALTQRHSVNISGGTEKATYFGGVSYYQQEGNIGRLDYNRWNYRAGVNANISKWMKASLQVSGNYGETNKPKNVKGGGSDGDFESLMLHVPYVPDQVNGYYIFHSGMENITNPSDQQKYNFAAVQNASDNVENQNQNFSLNGSLEYDFGWSKYLRGLKVKASYSKNISTGKTNTIGTKIDVYRLISRGGSGGHLYVGDEIEYNANTLGLYELNNGNSLGRSMNRSDSYQMNLTVSYARQFGKHYVSGLFSIEKAESEWEDLNGSLTDPLPFTDGQSSSVDSNAEGFAQTVTFNRSESGMLSYVGRVNYSYDDKYLFEFMLRSDASAKFAPQNYWGMFPSWSAGWVISDEKWFDKDKTKIDFLKIRGSFGILGKDNVNAWLWTQLYTRNPDKGPIFGTNSSTNTSATIRMPKQGVNPDVHWDKTYKTNFGIDMAFLKNRMSANLDFYYDMGREMFASHQGTSYYPNTVGIQPAPENFGEVDTYGVELSLGWKDKIGKDMSYWVKLTTGYNDNKIRETGWKAAYDFDKLVRNERSDRGLWGYECIGMFRSYQEINEYFDKYSITKYLGNTKENVHPGMLIYKDVRGQYDESTGTFGPADGIVDEQDYIKISHRASNPYGGTLNFGFSYKDFSISAQFGASWGAYSLVPTTMRKESYSEYSNVSAMWKDMFVYEDIYDANNIVTVAQNRNAKYPNIRYSSVNGAPSTFWKVSAATVQLRNMTVAYALPKEWLKIIGISSCRFNLTWFVVSFLNPYPEGAWASWAGSYGYYPNLRKFTLGVNVSF
;
A
#
# COMPACT_ATOMS: atom_id res chain seq x y z
N SER A 1 0.12 14.90 -3.52
CA SER A 1 0.48 15.42 -2.18
C SER A 1 0.44 14.27 -1.20
N SER A 2 1.59 13.80 -0.78
CA SER A 2 1.68 12.92 0.38
C SER A 2 1.45 13.78 1.61
N VAL A 3 0.22 13.85 2.09
CA VAL A 3 -0.01 14.31 3.46
C VAL A 3 0.61 13.25 4.35
N ASN A 4 1.71 13.60 4.98
CA ASN A 4 2.43 12.68 5.86
C ASN A 4 1.64 12.56 7.15
N THR A 5 0.87 11.51 7.29
CA THR A 5 -0.07 11.26 8.38
C THR A 5 0.59 10.52 9.53
N THR A 6 1.65 11.06 10.01
CA THR A 6 2.35 10.50 11.19
C THR A 6 1.62 10.72 12.52
N ILE A 7 0.53 11.46 12.53
CA ILE A 7 -0.45 11.45 13.62
C ILE A 7 -1.62 10.56 13.18
N THR A 8 -1.38 9.28 13.05
CA THR A 8 -2.46 8.29 12.98
C THR A 8 -2.71 7.77 14.40
N PRO A 9 -3.96 7.63 14.82
CA PRO A 9 -4.27 6.82 15.98
C PRO A 9 -3.68 5.43 15.76
N SER A 10 -3.02 4.86 16.76
CA SER A 10 -2.50 3.50 16.63
C SER A 10 -3.65 2.54 16.29
N SER A 11 -3.37 1.46 15.57
CA SER A 11 -4.34 0.41 15.23
C SER A 11 -5.07 -0.16 16.45
N ASP A 12 -4.46 -0.06 17.63
CA ASP A 12 -5.04 -0.47 18.91
C ASP A 12 -6.18 0.43 19.39
N LEU A 13 -6.38 1.60 18.78
CA LEU A 13 -7.40 2.56 19.11
C LEU A 13 -8.54 2.64 18.09
N GLY A 14 -8.55 1.73 17.12
CA GLY A 14 -9.63 1.57 16.17
C GLY A 14 -9.80 2.73 15.17
N GLY A 15 -8.76 3.51 14.95
CA GLY A 15 -8.72 4.53 13.91
C GLY A 15 -7.81 4.11 12.76
N ASN A 16 -8.30 3.36 11.79
CA ASN A 16 -7.63 3.13 10.51
C ASN A 16 -7.74 4.40 9.64
N ALA A 17 -7.09 5.47 10.05
CA ALA A 17 -7.01 6.69 9.28
C ALA A 17 -5.93 6.59 8.19
N SER A 18 -6.17 5.79 7.16
CA SER A 18 -5.42 5.96 5.92
C SER A 18 -5.77 7.33 5.33
N PRO A 19 -4.79 8.17 4.94
CA PRO A 19 -5.02 9.48 4.32
C PRO A 19 -5.48 9.32 2.88
N THR A 20 -6.61 8.67 2.67
CA THR A 20 -7.19 8.48 1.34
C THR A 20 -7.99 9.70 0.93
N PRO A 21 -7.92 10.15 -0.34
CA PRO A 21 -8.80 11.18 -0.84
C PRO A 21 -10.25 10.69 -0.86
N LEU A 22 -11.19 11.61 -0.83
CA LEU A 22 -12.60 11.31 -1.05
C LEU A 22 -12.82 11.04 -2.55
N TYR A 23 -13.44 9.93 -2.89
CA TYR A 23 -13.84 9.64 -4.26
C TYR A 23 -15.29 10.07 -4.47
N VAL A 24 -15.54 10.73 -5.60
CA VAL A 24 -16.90 11.15 -6.00
C VAL A 24 -17.09 10.74 -7.45
N ILE A 25 -18.04 9.83 -7.69
CA ILE A 25 -18.36 9.31 -9.02
C ILE A 25 -19.76 9.85 -9.43
N ASP A 26 -19.81 10.58 -10.52
CA ASP A 26 -21.05 11.21 -11.05
C ASP A 26 -21.85 12.03 -10.01
N GLY A 27 -21.15 12.62 -9.03
CA GLY A 27 -21.73 13.48 -7.99
C GLY A 27 -22.12 12.76 -6.69
N PHE A 28 -21.84 11.47 -6.56
CA PHE A 28 -22.07 10.69 -5.35
C PHE A 28 -20.78 10.23 -4.71
N ILE A 29 -20.74 10.21 -3.39
CA ILE A 29 -19.59 9.69 -2.64
C ILE A 29 -19.46 8.19 -2.89
N ALA A 30 -18.24 7.77 -3.19
CA ALA A 30 -17.87 6.38 -3.46
C ALA A 30 -16.62 6.00 -2.64
N ASP A 31 -16.39 4.71 -2.48
CA ASP A 31 -15.16 4.19 -1.87
C ASP A 31 -14.05 4.02 -2.93
N GLU A 32 -12.83 3.78 -2.44
CA GLU A 32 -11.66 3.52 -3.28
C GLU A 32 -11.83 2.25 -4.13
N GLY A 33 -12.50 1.24 -3.60
CA GLY A 33 -12.79 0.00 -4.32
C GLY A 33 -13.68 0.24 -5.52
N ALA A 34 -14.72 1.06 -5.39
CA ALA A 34 -15.59 1.46 -6.50
C ALA A 34 -14.80 2.22 -7.58
N PHE A 35 -13.90 3.12 -7.18
CA PHE A 35 -13.02 3.83 -8.12
C PHE A 35 -12.06 2.89 -8.86
N ASN A 36 -11.37 2.01 -8.15
CA ASN A 36 -10.39 1.08 -8.71
C ASN A 36 -11.04 0.01 -9.61
N ASN A 37 -12.33 -0.26 -9.40
CA ASN A 37 -13.09 -1.21 -10.19
C ASN A 37 -13.74 -0.61 -11.44
N LEU A 38 -13.73 0.71 -11.64
CA LEU A 38 -14.23 1.33 -12.87
C LEU A 38 -13.45 0.86 -14.09
N ASP A 39 -14.16 0.61 -15.18
CA ASP A 39 -13.50 0.45 -16.49
C ASP A 39 -13.05 1.84 -17.00
N ILE A 40 -11.76 1.98 -17.31
CA ILE A 40 -11.20 3.23 -17.83
C ILE A 40 -11.87 3.69 -19.13
N ASN A 41 -12.42 2.74 -19.91
CA ASN A 41 -13.16 3.05 -21.15
C ASN A 41 -14.52 3.72 -20.88
N GLU A 42 -15.04 3.63 -19.64
CA GLU A 42 -16.29 4.27 -19.21
C GLU A 42 -16.04 5.66 -18.60
N VAL A 43 -14.80 6.01 -18.30
CA VAL A 43 -14.45 7.31 -17.70
C VAL A 43 -14.36 8.39 -18.79
N GLU A 44 -15.05 9.52 -18.57
CA GLU A 44 -14.97 10.70 -19.41
C GLU A 44 -13.87 11.65 -18.94
N ASN A 45 -13.81 11.90 -17.61
CA ASN A 45 -12.86 12.81 -17.00
C ASN A 45 -12.59 12.45 -15.53
N VAL A 46 -11.35 12.72 -15.08
CA VAL A 46 -10.94 12.65 -13.69
C VAL A 46 -10.36 14.00 -13.30
N THR A 47 -10.88 14.61 -12.24
CA THR A 47 -10.41 15.87 -11.70
C THR A 47 -10.02 15.70 -10.23
N VAL A 48 -8.86 16.21 -9.84
CA VAL A 48 -8.41 16.16 -8.44
C VAL A 48 -8.47 17.56 -7.84
N LEU A 49 -9.23 17.69 -6.75
CA LEU A 49 -9.34 18.92 -5.96
C LEU A 49 -8.49 18.78 -4.71
N LYS A 50 -7.57 19.74 -4.47
CA LYS A 50 -6.60 19.68 -3.37
C LYS A 50 -6.76 20.81 -2.34
N ASP A 51 -7.40 21.90 -2.73
CA ASP A 51 -7.53 23.15 -1.97
C ASP A 51 -8.91 23.29 -1.30
N ALA A 52 -9.26 24.51 -0.89
CA ALA A 52 -10.55 24.83 -0.29
C ALA A 52 -11.75 24.48 -1.18
N ALA A 53 -11.58 24.37 -2.52
CA ALA A 53 -12.64 23.92 -3.42
C ALA A 53 -13.10 22.48 -3.15
N ALA A 54 -12.26 21.65 -2.52
CA ALA A 54 -12.62 20.31 -2.09
C ALA A 54 -13.74 20.31 -1.04
N ALA A 55 -13.90 21.39 -0.27
CA ALA A 55 -14.88 21.51 0.79
C ALA A 55 -16.34 21.35 0.33
N VAL A 56 -16.66 21.58 -0.95
CA VAL A 56 -17.99 21.33 -1.55
C VAL A 56 -18.44 19.89 -1.37
N TYR A 57 -17.49 18.94 -1.33
CA TYR A 57 -17.77 17.51 -1.26
C TYR A 57 -17.78 16.95 0.17
N GLY A 58 -17.71 17.80 1.17
CA GLY A 58 -17.89 17.44 2.57
C GLY A 58 -16.65 17.61 3.42
N ALA A 59 -16.88 17.53 4.72
CA ALA A 59 -15.84 17.61 5.73
C ALA A 59 -14.73 16.57 5.48
N ARG A 60 -15.06 15.37 4.99
CA ARG A 60 -14.12 14.29 4.68
C ARG A 60 -13.14 14.59 3.53
N ALA A 61 -13.34 15.68 2.80
CA ALA A 61 -12.48 16.10 1.69
C ALA A 61 -11.15 16.73 2.12
N ALA A 62 -10.79 16.68 3.39
CA ALA A 62 -9.56 17.28 3.91
C ALA A 62 -8.27 16.76 3.25
N TYR A 63 -8.26 15.51 2.77
CA TYR A 63 -7.15 14.92 2.00
C TYR A 63 -7.26 15.10 0.48
N GLY A 64 -8.22 15.92 0.03
CA GLY A 64 -8.53 16.15 -1.37
C GLY A 64 -9.69 15.28 -1.85
N VAL A 65 -10.14 15.56 -3.08
CA VAL A 65 -11.25 14.85 -3.73
C VAL A 65 -10.85 14.41 -5.13
N VAL A 66 -11.14 13.17 -5.46
CA VAL A 66 -11.02 12.63 -6.81
C VAL A 66 -12.42 12.59 -7.44
N LEU A 67 -12.70 13.52 -8.33
CA LEU A 67 -13.96 13.58 -9.06
C LEU A 67 -13.86 12.75 -10.33
N VAL A 68 -14.72 11.79 -10.48
CA VAL A 68 -14.83 10.98 -11.68
C VAL A 68 -16.17 11.28 -12.36
N LYS A 69 -16.07 11.71 -13.61
CA LYS A 69 -17.23 11.81 -14.48
C LYS A 69 -17.17 10.68 -15.48
N THR A 70 -18.25 9.93 -15.54
CA THR A 70 -18.35 8.80 -16.48
C THR A 70 -19.01 9.23 -17.78
N LYS A 71 -18.75 8.47 -18.87
CA LYS A 71 -19.32 8.70 -20.17
C LYS A 71 -20.85 8.56 -20.13
N GLN A 72 -21.53 9.47 -20.78
CA GLN A 72 -22.98 9.50 -20.90
C GLN A 72 -23.41 9.43 -22.38
N GLY A 73 -24.68 9.11 -22.63
CA GLY A 73 -25.24 9.15 -23.96
C GLY A 73 -25.18 10.54 -24.59
N LYS A 74 -24.94 10.61 -25.86
CA LYS A 74 -24.94 11.85 -26.68
C LYS A 74 -25.99 11.77 -27.76
N VAL A 75 -26.55 12.92 -28.13
CA VAL A 75 -27.46 13.02 -29.27
C VAL A 75 -26.72 12.60 -30.54
N GLY A 76 -27.28 11.68 -31.27
CA GLY A 76 -26.71 11.15 -32.52
C GLY A 76 -27.11 9.70 -32.76
N ALA A 77 -26.70 9.19 -33.91
CA ALA A 77 -26.88 7.78 -34.25
C ALA A 77 -26.16 6.88 -33.22
N PRO A 78 -26.64 5.67 -32.96
CA PRO A 78 -25.95 4.72 -32.11
C PRO A 78 -24.51 4.50 -32.54
N LYS A 79 -23.59 4.63 -31.60
CA LYS A 79 -22.17 4.30 -31.79
C LYS A 79 -21.82 3.12 -30.93
N ILE A 80 -21.33 2.07 -31.54
CA ILE A 80 -20.79 0.90 -30.86
C ILE A 80 -19.26 1.02 -30.85
N SER A 81 -18.65 0.76 -29.74
CA SER A 81 -17.19 0.72 -29.62
C SER A 81 -16.74 -0.56 -28.92
N TYR A 82 -15.72 -1.18 -29.47
CA TYR A 82 -15.01 -2.28 -28.87
C TYR A 82 -13.58 -1.85 -28.49
N SER A 83 -13.13 -2.20 -27.29
CA SER A 83 -11.75 -2.06 -26.85
C SER A 83 -11.24 -3.40 -26.33
N GLY A 84 -10.24 -3.94 -26.99
CA GLY A 84 -9.51 -5.14 -26.56
C GLY A 84 -8.11 -4.77 -26.09
N GLN A 85 -7.64 -5.37 -25.00
CA GLN A 85 -6.28 -5.23 -24.51
C GLN A 85 -5.75 -6.59 -24.11
N PHE A 86 -4.55 -6.92 -24.56
CA PHE A 86 -3.81 -8.12 -24.20
C PHE A 86 -2.47 -7.67 -23.63
N GLY A 87 -2.04 -8.26 -22.53
CA GLY A 87 -0.80 -7.84 -21.86
C GLY A 87 -0.16 -8.94 -21.05
N TYR A 88 1.11 -8.71 -20.76
CA TYR A 88 1.89 -9.52 -19.83
C TYR A 88 2.30 -8.67 -18.65
N THR A 89 2.19 -9.25 -17.45
CA THR A 89 2.74 -8.71 -16.22
C THR A 89 3.94 -9.54 -15.81
N ASP A 90 4.98 -8.88 -15.34
CA ASP A 90 6.21 -9.52 -14.86
C ASP A 90 6.79 -8.71 -13.71
N ALA A 91 7.67 -9.31 -12.89
CA ALA A 91 8.33 -8.59 -11.80
C ALA A 91 9.15 -7.41 -12.32
N LEU A 92 9.08 -6.30 -11.62
CA LEU A 92 9.98 -5.18 -11.85
C LEU A 92 11.42 -5.57 -11.47
N MET A 93 11.56 -6.39 -10.43
CA MET A 93 12.79 -7.00 -9.94
C MET A 93 12.41 -8.24 -9.14
N LEU A 94 13.18 -9.31 -9.27
CA LEU A 94 13.15 -10.48 -8.37
C LEU A 94 14.36 -10.45 -7.43
N PRO A 95 14.23 -10.93 -6.19
CA PRO A 95 15.35 -11.06 -5.27
C PRO A 95 16.34 -12.10 -5.80
N LYS A 96 17.63 -11.78 -5.73
CA LYS A 96 18.69 -12.73 -6.05
C LYS A 96 19.07 -13.47 -4.77
N MET A 97 18.81 -14.76 -4.73
CA MET A 97 19.16 -15.64 -3.62
C MET A 97 20.45 -16.39 -3.91
N LEU A 98 21.07 -16.95 -2.88
CA LEU A 98 22.26 -17.79 -3.06
C LEU A 98 21.90 -19.09 -3.80
N ASN A 99 22.82 -19.54 -4.69
CA ASN A 99 22.76 -20.90 -5.23
C ASN A 99 23.22 -21.92 -4.17
N ALA A 100 23.08 -23.22 -4.43
CA ALA A 100 23.39 -24.25 -3.46
C ALA A 100 24.84 -24.20 -2.97
N TYR A 101 25.81 -24.06 -3.88
CA TYR A 101 27.23 -24.01 -3.52
C TYR A 101 27.57 -22.78 -2.66
N ASP A 102 27.11 -21.59 -3.06
CA ASP A 102 27.36 -20.38 -2.28
C ASP A 102 26.62 -20.43 -0.94
N TYR A 103 25.41 -21.01 -0.90
CA TYR A 103 24.66 -21.24 0.34
C TYR A 103 25.47 -22.09 1.33
N GLY A 104 25.97 -23.25 0.90
CA GLY A 104 26.76 -24.16 1.74
C GLY A 104 28.03 -23.48 2.28
N ARG A 105 28.72 -22.70 1.44
CA ARG A 105 29.90 -21.94 1.86
C ARG A 105 29.56 -20.86 2.91
N ILE A 106 28.52 -20.08 2.67
CA ILE A 106 28.08 -19.05 3.61
C ILE A 106 27.59 -19.66 4.93
N TYR A 107 26.87 -20.77 4.86
CA TYR A 107 26.49 -21.54 6.03
C TYR A 107 27.72 -21.96 6.86
N ASN A 108 28.71 -22.63 6.24
CA ASN A 108 29.92 -23.06 6.91
C ASN A 108 30.67 -21.88 7.55
N ALA A 109 30.83 -20.80 6.78
CA ALA A 109 31.51 -19.59 7.26
C ALA A 109 30.79 -18.91 8.44
N ALA A 110 29.45 -18.89 8.41
CA ALA A 110 28.69 -18.32 9.51
C ALA A 110 28.67 -19.24 10.74
N ARG A 111 28.54 -20.55 10.54
CA ARG A 111 28.50 -21.54 11.63
C ARG A 111 29.82 -21.57 12.40
N ALA A 112 30.94 -21.47 11.69
CA ALA A 112 32.31 -21.53 12.27
C ALA A 112 32.90 -20.16 12.65
N ALA A 113 32.18 -19.06 12.50
CA ALA A 113 32.76 -17.71 12.51
C ALA A 113 33.58 -17.32 13.76
N ASN A 114 33.28 -17.88 14.92
CA ASN A 114 33.99 -17.60 16.19
C ASN A 114 34.73 -18.82 16.75
N THR A 115 34.94 -19.85 15.94
CA THR A 115 35.52 -21.11 16.37
C THR A 115 36.57 -21.54 15.37
N ALA A 116 37.83 -21.74 15.84
CA ALA A 116 38.89 -22.29 15.00
C ALA A 116 38.58 -23.73 14.63
N THR A 117 38.41 -24.04 13.34
CA THR A 117 38.00 -25.39 12.89
C THR A 117 39.21 -26.31 12.64
N LYS A 118 40.41 -25.73 12.44
CA LYS A 118 41.59 -26.48 12.11
C LYS A 118 42.01 -27.49 13.19
N ASP A 119 41.86 -27.08 14.47
CA ASP A 119 42.34 -27.83 15.63
C ASP A 119 41.22 -28.58 16.36
N GLN A 120 40.02 -28.64 15.80
CA GLN A 120 38.89 -29.33 16.39
C GLN A 120 38.85 -30.81 16.05
N GLU A 121 38.39 -31.65 17.00
CA GLU A 121 38.21 -33.09 16.76
C GLU A 121 36.93 -33.41 15.98
N SER A 122 36.82 -34.66 15.48
CA SER A 122 35.78 -35.10 14.57
C SER A 122 34.34 -35.06 15.09
N ASP A 123 34.16 -35.09 16.42
CA ASP A 123 32.81 -35.06 17.03
C ASP A 123 32.30 -33.66 17.34
N ASP A 124 33.01 -32.66 16.88
CA ASP A 124 32.71 -31.26 17.12
C ASP A 124 32.06 -30.54 15.93
N LEU A 125 32.20 -29.22 15.88
CA LEU A 125 31.59 -28.36 14.87
C LEU A 125 31.85 -28.80 13.43
N ARG A 126 33.04 -29.36 13.09
CA ARG A 126 33.39 -29.68 11.70
C ARG A 126 32.48 -30.72 11.06
N VAL A 127 31.94 -31.66 11.86
CA VAL A 127 30.98 -32.65 11.34
C VAL A 127 29.59 -32.05 11.07
N GLN A 128 29.33 -30.87 11.62
CA GLN A 128 28.08 -30.10 11.40
C GLN A 128 28.19 -29.15 10.21
N LEU A 129 29.32 -29.10 9.51
CA LEU A 129 29.53 -28.27 8.33
C LEU A 129 29.30 -29.10 7.05
N PHE A 130 28.89 -28.44 5.98
CA PHE A 130 28.92 -29.06 4.66
C PHE A 130 30.36 -29.47 4.34
N GLN A 131 30.55 -30.74 4.05
CA GLN A 131 31.86 -31.30 3.74
C GLN A 131 32.30 -30.92 2.32
N SER A 132 33.58 -31.08 2.02
CA SER A 132 34.16 -30.72 0.72
C SER A 132 33.50 -31.45 -0.46
N ASP A 133 33.21 -32.74 -0.30
CA ASP A 133 32.49 -33.53 -1.32
C ASP A 133 31.05 -33.13 -1.50
N GLU A 134 30.38 -32.70 -0.41
CA GLU A 134 29.03 -32.13 -0.45
C GLU A 134 28.99 -30.81 -1.19
N LEU A 135 29.93 -29.88 -0.89
CA LEU A 135 30.05 -28.62 -1.59
C LEU A 135 30.38 -28.82 -3.09
N GLU A 136 31.16 -29.83 -3.44
CA GLU A 136 31.42 -30.17 -4.83
C GLU A 136 30.17 -30.65 -5.55
N ALA A 137 29.37 -31.51 -4.90
CA ALA A 137 28.10 -31.95 -5.43
C ALA A 137 27.09 -30.79 -5.58
N MET A 138 27.07 -29.85 -4.63
CA MET A 138 26.20 -28.67 -4.65
C MET A 138 26.48 -27.73 -5.84
N LYS A 139 27.65 -27.77 -6.48
CA LYS A 139 27.89 -27.01 -7.70
C LYS A 139 26.95 -27.40 -8.86
N GLY A 140 26.51 -28.64 -8.88
CA GLY A 140 25.55 -29.16 -9.86
C GLY A 140 24.09 -29.03 -9.45
N MET A 141 23.81 -28.56 -8.23
CA MET A 141 22.47 -28.43 -7.70
C MET A 141 22.04 -26.97 -7.67
N ASN A 142 20.82 -26.68 -8.06
CA ASN A 142 20.23 -25.35 -7.85
C ASN A 142 18.69 -25.46 -7.93
N TYR A 143 18.08 -25.77 -6.82
CA TYR A 143 16.63 -25.81 -6.69
C TYR A 143 16.09 -24.46 -6.23
N ASN A 144 16.33 -23.41 -7.04
CA ASN A 144 15.75 -22.10 -6.81
C ASN A 144 14.28 -22.15 -7.25
N LEU A 145 13.37 -22.33 -6.30
CA LEU A 145 11.96 -22.47 -6.58
C LEU A 145 11.31 -21.17 -7.06
N LEU A 146 11.81 -20.02 -6.63
CA LEU A 146 11.29 -18.76 -7.13
C LEU A 146 11.55 -18.60 -8.63
N ASP A 147 12.76 -18.90 -9.11
CA ASP A 147 13.07 -18.85 -10.53
C ASP A 147 12.29 -19.90 -11.34
N LYS A 148 12.01 -21.07 -10.75
CA LYS A 148 11.24 -22.16 -11.38
C LYS A 148 9.77 -21.81 -11.52
N GLU A 149 9.15 -21.25 -10.47
CA GLU A 149 7.70 -21.06 -10.37
C GLU A 149 7.26 -19.66 -10.82
N TRP A 150 8.19 -18.70 -10.95
CA TRP A 150 7.86 -17.36 -11.46
C TRP A 150 7.73 -17.39 -12.98
N SER A 151 6.62 -16.86 -13.47
CA SER A 151 6.39 -16.69 -14.91
C SER A 151 5.72 -15.34 -15.20
N ALA A 152 5.94 -14.82 -16.40
CA ALA A 152 5.19 -13.67 -16.87
C ALA A 152 3.72 -14.08 -17.07
N ALA A 153 2.80 -13.34 -16.46
CA ALA A 153 1.38 -13.68 -16.42
C ALA A 153 0.57 -12.91 -17.46
N LEU A 154 -0.38 -13.59 -18.09
CA LEU A 154 -1.26 -13.01 -19.08
C LEU A 154 -2.34 -12.15 -18.43
N THR A 155 -2.64 -11.01 -19.04
CA THR A 155 -3.81 -10.19 -18.71
C THR A 155 -4.59 -9.87 -19.96
N GLN A 156 -5.91 -9.91 -19.89
CA GLN A 156 -6.76 -9.50 -20.98
C GLN A 156 -7.94 -8.66 -20.50
N ARG A 157 -8.35 -7.73 -21.33
CA ARG A 157 -9.54 -6.90 -21.10
C ARG A 157 -10.31 -6.72 -22.41
N HIS A 158 -11.61 -6.91 -22.33
CA HIS A 158 -12.53 -6.70 -23.43
C HIS A 158 -13.65 -5.78 -22.96
N SER A 159 -13.96 -4.73 -23.71
CA SER A 159 -15.00 -3.77 -23.37
C SER A 159 -15.81 -3.45 -24.60
N VAL A 160 -17.12 -3.56 -24.49
CA VAL A 160 -18.10 -3.18 -25.53
C VAL A 160 -18.98 -2.09 -24.96
N ASN A 161 -19.08 -0.97 -25.66
CA ASN A 161 -19.90 0.15 -25.25
C ASN A 161 -20.80 0.59 -26.42
N ILE A 162 -22.02 0.98 -26.06
CA ILE A 162 -22.98 1.59 -26.99
C ILE A 162 -23.46 2.92 -26.41
N SER A 163 -23.55 3.94 -27.23
CA SER A 163 -24.13 5.23 -26.83
C SER A 163 -24.83 5.89 -28.03
N GLY A 164 -25.92 6.59 -27.77
CA GLY A 164 -26.68 7.28 -28.79
C GLY A 164 -27.87 8.02 -28.18
N GLY A 165 -28.74 8.52 -29.04
CA GLY A 165 -30.00 9.09 -28.60
C GLY A 165 -30.48 10.25 -29.46
N THR A 166 -31.59 10.80 -29.04
CA THR A 166 -32.25 11.96 -29.64
C THR A 166 -32.20 13.14 -28.65
N GLU A 167 -32.72 14.30 -29.05
CA GLU A 167 -32.86 15.45 -28.14
C GLU A 167 -33.80 15.15 -26.96
N LYS A 168 -34.71 14.17 -27.08
CA LYS A 168 -35.62 13.77 -26.02
C LYS A 168 -34.99 12.79 -25.01
N ALA A 169 -34.15 11.87 -25.51
CA ALA A 169 -33.53 10.90 -24.65
C ALA A 169 -32.20 10.43 -25.21
N THR A 170 -31.19 10.36 -24.35
CA THR A 170 -29.89 9.78 -24.66
C THR A 170 -29.64 8.58 -23.78
N TYR A 171 -28.93 7.59 -24.31
CA TYR A 171 -28.64 6.35 -23.59
C TYR A 171 -27.18 5.95 -23.77
N PHE A 172 -26.67 5.20 -22.82
CA PHE A 172 -25.42 4.48 -22.93
C PHE A 172 -25.56 3.11 -22.27
N GLY A 173 -24.75 2.16 -22.71
CA GLY A 173 -24.57 0.86 -22.08
C GLY A 173 -23.16 0.37 -22.32
N GLY A 174 -22.62 -0.34 -21.36
CA GLY A 174 -21.28 -0.92 -21.45
C GLY A 174 -21.20 -2.22 -20.67
N VAL A 175 -20.41 -3.16 -21.19
CA VAL A 175 -20.01 -4.39 -20.50
C VAL A 175 -18.51 -4.57 -20.72
N SER A 176 -17.78 -4.89 -19.68
CA SER A 176 -16.38 -5.25 -19.82
C SER A 176 -16.03 -6.49 -19.01
N TYR A 177 -15.08 -7.24 -19.53
CA TYR A 177 -14.48 -8.40 -18.91
C TYR A 177 -12.99 -8.16 -18.73
N TYR A 178 -12.47 -8.48 -17.56
CA TYR A 178 -11.05 -8.43 -17.23
C TYR A 178 -10.63 -9.75 -16.63
N GLN A 179 -9.50 -10.28 -17.10
CA GLN A 179 -8.86 -11.47 -16.55
C GLN A 179 -7.38 -11.17 -16.32
N GLN A 180 -6.86 -11.69 -15.23
CA GLN A 180 -5.45 -11.67 -14.88
C GLN A 180 -5.05 -13.00 -14.25
N GLU A 181 -4.03 -13.60 -14.82
CA GLU A 181 -3.35 -14.76 -14.23
C GLU A 181 -2.29 -14.30 -13.22
N GLY A 182 -1.95 -15.16 -12.26
CA GLY A 182 -0.85 -14.91 -11.33
C GLY A 182 0.53 -15.21 -11.93
N ASN A 183 1.56 -14.56 -11.39
CA ASN A 183 2.95 -14.83 -11.78
C ASN A 183 3.52 -16.08 -11.08
N ILE A 184 2.87 -16.58 -10.01
CA ILE A 184 3.22 -17.78 -9.27
C ILE A 184 1.98 -18.63 -9.03
N GLY A 185 2.09 -19.93 -9.33
CA GLY A 185 1.05 -20.91 -9.07
C GLY A 185 -0.33 -20.55 -9.63
N ARG A 186 -1.36 -21.15 -9.02
CA ARG A 186 -2.77 -20.91 -9.38
C ARG A 186 -3.29 -19.67 -8.65
N LEU A 187 -3.17 -18.53 -9.26
CA LEU A 187 -3.70 -17.26 -8.75
C LEU A 187 -4.45 -16.55 -9.88
N ASP A 188 -5.75 -16.78 -9.95
CA ASP A 188 -6.58 -16.27 -11.03
C ASP A 188 -7.55 -15.21 -10.51
N TYR A 189 -7.65 -14.13 -11.26
CA TYR A 189 -8.62 -13.08 -11.02
C TYR A 189 -9.40 -12.79 -12.29
N ASN A 190 -10.72 -12.79 -12.18
CA ASN A 190 -11.59 -12.33 -13.26
C ASN A 190 -12.62 -11.33 -12.73
N ARG A 191 -13.07 -10.43 -13.63
CA ARG A 191 -14.07 -9.41 -13.28
C ARG A 191 -14.91 -9.02 -14.49
N TRP A 192 -16.20 -9.01 -14.26
CA TRP A 192 -17.19 -8.40 -15.15
C TRP A 192 -17.61 -7.04 -14.60
N ASN A 193 -17.66 -6.03 -15.45
CA ASN A 193 -18.29 -4.75 -15.14
C ASN A 193 -19.45 -4.55 -16.09
N TYR A 194 -20.51 -3.92 -15.61
CA TYR A 194 -21.65 -3.54 -16.39
C TYR A 194 -22.14 -2.15 -16.01
N ARG A 195 -22.61 -1.41 -17.00
CA ARG A 195 -23.16 -0.07 -16.79
C ARG A 195 -24.18 0.24 -17.88
N ALA A 196 -25.31 0.81 -17.46
CA ALA A 196 -26.34 1.31 -18.37
C ALA A 196 -26.98 2.57 -17.80
N GLY A 197 -27.39 3.46 -18.68
CA GLY A 197 -28.09 4.67 -18.20
C GLY A 197 -28.83 5.38 -19.32
N VAL A 198 -29.83 6.15 -18.89
CA VAL A 198 -30.69 6.96 -19.72
C VAL A 198 -30.81 8.35 -19.12
N ASN A 199 -30.66 9.37 -19.95
CA ASN A 199 -30.98 10.75 -19.62
C ASN A 199 -32.15 11.17 -20.50
N ALA A 200 -33.29 11.53 -19.90
CA ALA A 200 -34.50 11.89 -20.60
C ALA A 200 -34.92 13.33 -20.32
N ASN A 201 -35.19 14.08 -21.37
CA ASN A 201 -35.88 15.37 -21.30
C ASN A 201 -37.39 15.08 -21.36
N ILE A 202 -38.00 14.85 -20.15
CA ILE A 202 -39.44 14.53 -20.00
C ILE A 202 -40.27 15.68 -20.54
N SER A 203 -39.85 16.89 -20.29
CA SER A 203 -40.40 18.11 -20.89
C SER A 203 -39.29 19.13 -21.14
N LYS A 204 -39.64 20.27 -21.74
CA LYS A 204 -38.71 21.39 -21.93
C LYS A 204 -38.05 21.86 -20.60
N TRP A 205 -38.71 21.59 -19.47
CA TRP A 205 -38.36 22.09 -18.16
C TRP A 205 -37.97 20.97 -17.18
N MET A 206 -38.14 19.70 -17.54
CA MET A 206 -37.95 18.59 -16.64
C MET A 206 -37.03 17.53 -17.27
N LYS A 207 -35.96 17.23 -16.54
CA LYS A 207 -34.97 16.19 -16.92
C LYS A 207 -34.95 15.10 -15.87
N ALA A 208 -34.87 13.87 -16.32
CA ALA A 208 -34.65 12.72 -15.46
C ALA A 208 -33.40 11.96 -15.94
N SER A 209 -32.65 11.41 -15.00
CA SER A 209 -31.58 10.45 -15.30
C SER A 209 -31.72 9.22 -14.43
N LEU A 210 -31.43 8.08 -15.01
CA LEU A 210 -31.32 6.82 -14.31
C LEU A 210 -30.08 6.09 -14.80
N GLN A 211 -29.28 5.59 -13.87
CA GLN A 211 -28.07 4.85 -14.17
C GLN A 211 -27.95 3.66 -13.22
N VAL A 212 -27.62 2.53 -13.78
CA VAL A 212 -27.26 1.29 -13.09
C VAL A 212 -25.83 0.94 -13.46
N SER A 213 -25.05 0.58 -12.48
CA SER A 213 -23.68 0.07 -12.69
C SER A 213 -23.32 -0.95 -11.64
N GLY A 214 -22.35 -1.78 -11.95
CA GLY A 214 -21.83 -2.72 -10.99
C GLY A 214 -20.71 -3.56 -11.55
N ASN A 215 -20.18 -4.41 -10.67
CA ASN A 215 -19.19 -5.40 -11.06
C ASN A 215 -19.38 -6.70 -10.28
N TYR A 216 -18.89 -7.77 -10.84
CA TYR A 216 -18.69 -9.06 -10.20
C TYR A 216 -17.25 -9.50 -10.43
N GLY A 217 -16.51 -9.72 -9.36
CA GLY A 217 -15.12 -10.16 -9.40
C GLY A 217 -14.94 -11.43 -8.60
N GLU A 218 -14.08 -12.30 -9.11
CA GLU A 218 -13.72 -13.56 -8.47
C GLU A 218 -12.22 -13.75 -8.46
N THR A 219 -11.68 -14.16 -7.30
CA THR A 219 -10.30 -14.58 -7.14
C THR A 219 -10.30 -15.99 -6.62
N ASN A 220 -9.55 -16.85 -7.29
CA ASN A 220 -9.35 -18.24 -6.88
C ASN A 220 -7.85 -18.48 -6.70
N LYS A 221 -7.46 -19.00 -5.54
CA LYS A 221 -6.07 -19.30 -5.20
C LYS A 221 -5.97 -20.45 -4.22
N PRO A 222 -4.86 -21.21 -4.22
CA PRO A 222 -4.58 -22.17 -3.17
C PRO A 222 -4.51 -21.51 -1.80
N LYS A 223 -4.88 -22.23 -0.76
CA LYS A 223 -4.70 -21.79 0.62
C LYS A 223 -3.25 -22.04 1.03
N ASN A 224 -2.60 -21.01 1.59
CA ASN A 224 -1.23 -21.11 2.09
C ASN A 224 -1.20 -21.26 3.61
N VAL A 225 -0.36 -22.17 4.11
CA VAL A 225 -0.13 -22.40 5.55
C VAL A 225 0.32 -21.17 6.31
N LYS A 226 1.23 -20.39 5.73
CA LYS A 226 1.76 -19.19 6.36
C LYS A 226 0.74 -18.05 6.49
N GLY A 227 -0.40 -18.14 5.78
CA GLY A 227 -1.28 -16.99 5.61
C GLY A 227 -0.66 -15.95 4.66
N GLY A 228 -1.17 -14.71 4.67
CA GLY A 228 -0.63 -13.64 3.79
C GLY A 228 -0.93 -13.81 2.30
N GLY A 229 -1.53 -14.89 1.89
CA GLY A 229 -1.88 -15.15 0.49
C GLY A 229 -0.67 -15.25 -0.43
N SER A 230 -0.68 -14.51 -1.55
CA SER A 230 0.41 -14.50 -2.54
C SER A 230 1.76 -14.02 -1.98
N ASP A 231 1.76 -13.20 -0.94
CA ASP A 231 2.99 -12.77 -0.26
C ASP A 231 3.64 -13.92 0.49
N GLY A 232 2.84 -14.74 1.19
CA GLY A 232 3.34 -15.93 1.88
C GLY A 232 3.90 -16.98 0.93
N ASP A 233 3.28 -17.19 -0.23
CA ASP A 233 3.79 -18.09 -1.28
C ASP A 233 5.11 -17.56 -1.86
N PHE A 234 5.16 -16.27 -2.18
CA PHE A 234 6.37 -15.63 -2.69
C PHE A 234 7.53 -15.75 -1.71
N GLU A 235 7.30 -15.45 -0.42
CA GLU A 235 8.32 -15.59 0.62
C GLU A 235 8.80 -17.04 0.74
N SER A 236 7.91 -18.01 0.69
CA SER A 236 8.25 -19.44 0.79
C SER A 236 9.11 -19.91 -0.37
N LEU A 237 8.79 -19.47 -1.61
CA LEU A 237 9.59 -19.76 -2.80
C LEU A 237 10.97 -19.08 -2.74
N MET A 238 11.02 -17.84 -2.28
CA MET A 238 12.26 -17.07 -2.15
C MET A 238 13.21 -17.69 -1.13
N LEU A 239 12.71 -18.11 0.02
CA LEU A 239 13.52 -18.63 1.13
C LEU A 239 13.79 -20.12 1.03
N HIS A 240 13.31 -20.80 -0.01
CA HIS A 240 13.58 -22.24 -0.19
C HIS A 240 15.09 -22.53 -0.26
N VAL A 241 15.55 -23.54 0.47
CA VAL A 241 16.96 -23.93 0.49
C VAL A 241 17.37 -24.56 -0.85
N PRO A 242 18.42 -24.09 -1.50
CA PRO A 242 18.67 -24.36 -2.91
C PRO A 242 19.26 -25.75 -3.21
N TYR A 243 19.50 -26.60 -2.22
CA TYR A 243 20.00 -27.97 -2.41
C TYR A 243 18.92 -29.04 -2.16
N VAL A 244 17.71 -28.68 -1.88
CA VAL A 244 16.58 -29.57 -1.65
C VAL A 244 15.59 -29.49 -2.81
N PRO A 245 15.29 -30.61 -3.50
CA PRO A 245 14.25 -30.62 -4.53
C PRO A 245 12.87 -30.46 -3.90
N ASP A 246 11.93 -29.89 -4.62
CA ASP A 246 10.53 -29.77 -4.21
C ASP A 246 9.73 -31.06 -4.41
N GLN A 247 10.16 -31.89 -5.37
CA GLN A 247 9.50 -33.13 -5.72
C GLN A 247 10.50 -34.15 -6.27
N VAL A 248 10.32 -35.42 -5.88
CA VAL A 248 11.10 -36.56 -6.37
C VAL A 248 10.14 -37.74 -6.62
N ASN A 249 10.21 -38.34 -7.82
CA ASN A 249 9.39 -39.50 -8.20
C ASN A 249 7.88 -39.37 -7.90
N GLY A 250 7.32 -38.13 -7.96
CA GLY A 250 5.93 -37.83 -7.66
C GLY A 250 5.62 -37.58 -6.20
N TYR A 251 6.59 -37.66 -5.31
CA TYR A 251 6.45 -37.35 -3.88
C TYR A 251 6.87 -35.89 -3.60
N TYR A 252 6.10 -35.18 -2.81
CA TYR A 252 6.39 -33.81 -2.38
C TYR A 252 7.38 -33.81 -1.21
N ILE A 253 8.54 -33.20 -1.40
CA ILE A 253 9.64 -33.26 -0.47
C ILE A 253 9.67 -32.01 0.40
N PHE A 254 9.86 -32.19 1.70
CA PHE A 254 10.15 -31.11 2.61
C PHE A 254 11.56 -31.22 3.20
N HIS A 255 12.13 -30.11 3.59
CA HIS A 255 13.45 -30.08 4.18
C HIS A 255 13.39 -30.17 5.70
N SER A 256 13.95 -31.22 6.28
CA SER A 256 13.96 -31.47 7.71
C SER A 256 15.08 -30.79 8.49
N GLY A 257 15.97 -30.05 7.80
CA GLY A 257 17.20 -29.51 8.39
C GLY A 257 18.32 -30.55 8.53
N MET A 258 19.50 -30.08 8.95
CA MET A 258 20.65 -30.94 9.18
C MET A 258 20.54 -31.76 10.47
N GLU A 259 19.81 -31.24 11.46
CA GLU A 259 19.47 -32.00 12.65
C GLU A 259 18.19 -32.78 12.41
N ASN A 260 18.22 -34.07 12.75
CA ASN A 260 17.09 -34.98 12.54
C ASN A 260 15.92 -34.57 13.42
N ILE A 261 15.05 -33.67 12.93
CA ILE A 261 13.89 -33.19 13.69
C ILE A 261 12.83 -34.26 13.65
N THR A 262 12.52 -34.82 14.83
CA THR A 262 11.49 -35.84 14.99
C THR A 262 10.06 -35.32 14.79
N ASN A 263 9.84 -34.04 14.99
CA ASN A 263 8.52 -33.39 14.85
C ASN A 263 8.63 -32.01 14.21
N PRO A 264 8.79 -31.92 12.88
CA PRO A 264 8.90 -30.66 12.20
C PRO A 264 7.58 -29.87 12.26
N SER A 265 7.70 -28.53 12.38
CA SER A 265 6.54 -27.64 12.32
C SER A 265 5.91 -27.64 10.92
N ASP A 266 4.64 -27.21 10.80
CA ASP A 266 3.97 -27.11 9.49
C ASP A 266 4.67 -26.13 8.54
N GLN A 267 5.33 -25.10 9.05
CA GLN A 267 6.14 -24.20 8.21
C GLN A 267 7.38 -24.88 7.64
N GLN A 268 8.02 -25.78 8.40
CA GLN A 268 9.16 -26.56 7.94
C GLN A 268 8.74 -27.64 6.94
N LYS A 269 7.55 -28.23 7.11
CA LYS A 269 6.94 -29.21 6.20
C LYS A 269 6.37 -28.59 4.93
N TYR A 270 6.31 -27.25 4.84
CA TYR A 270 5.69 -26.59 3.72
C TYR A 270 6.36 -26.94 2.39
N ASN A 271 5.54 -27.35 1.43
CA ASN A 271 5.93 -27.62 0.06
C ASN A 271 4.96 -26.91 -0.89
N PHE A 272 5.48 -25.99 -1.69
CA PHE A 272 4.67 -25.15 -2.58
C PHE A 272 3.90 -26.00 -3.61
N ALA A 273 4.56 -26.98 -4.25
CA ALA A 273 3.95 -27.83 -5.25
C ALA A 273 2.83 -28.72 -4.67
N ALA A 274 3.01 -29.20 -3.43
CA ALA A 274 1.99 -29.95 -2.71
C ALA A 274 0.72 -29.11 -2.50
N VAL A 275 0.88 -27.89 -2.02
CA VAL A 275 -0.23 -26.95 -1.80
C VAL A 275 -0.91 -26.57 -3.12
N GLN A 276 -0.13 -26.34 -4.19
CA GLN A 276 -0.68 -26.02 -5.52
C GLN A 276 -1.53 -27.16 -6.11
N ASN A 277 -1.16 -28.39 -5.83
CA ASN A 277 -1.85 -29.59 -6.36
C ASN A 277 -2.93 -30.14 -5.41
N ALA A 278 -2.99 -29.65 -4.18
CA ALA A 278 -4.06 -30.02 -3.25
C ALA A 278 -5.41 -29.39 -3.67
N SER A 279 -6.50 -29.92 -3.11
CA SER A 279 -7.84 -29.33 -3.26
C SER A 279 -8.03 -28.07 -2.40
N ASP A 280 -7.04 -27.73 -1.60
CA ASP A 280 -7.05 -26.57 -0.72
C ASP A 280 -7.16 -25.27 -1.49
N ASN A 281 -8.12 -24.42 -1.09
CA ASN A 281 -8.52 -23.29 -1.89
C ASN A 281 -9.06 -22.13 -1.04
N VAL A 282 -8.85 -20.92 -1.53
CA VAL A 282 -9.52 -19.69 -1.10
C VAL A 282 -10.17 -19.04 -2.32
N GLU A 283 -11.49 -19.07 -2.33
CA GLU A 283 -12.31 -18.42 -3.35
C GLU A 283 -12.90 -17.14 -2.75
N ASN A 284 -12.60 -16.00 -3.37
CA ASN A 284 -13.19 -14.72 -3.00
C ASN A 284 -14.06 -14.20 -4.13
N GLN A 285 -15.32 -13.92 -3.83
CA GLN A 285 -16.28 -13.32 -4.75
C GLN A 285 -16.69 -11.95 -4.21
N ASN A 286 -16.59 -10.92 -5.06
CA ASN A 286 -17.01 -9.56 -4.72
C ASN A 286 -18.01 -9.07 -5.75
N GLN A 287 -19.13 -8.55 -5.28
CA GLN A 287 -20.17 -7.99 -6.13
C GLN A 287 -20.53 -6.60 -5.64
N ASN A 288 -20.55 -5.64 -6.55
CA ASN A 288 -21.03 -4.29 -6.29
C ASN A 288 -22.18 -3.97 -7.24
N PHE A 289 -23.18 -3.29 -6.70
CA PHE A 289 -24.32 -2.79 -7.44
C PHE A 289 -24.57 -1.33 -7.02
N SER A 290 -24.76 -0.46 -8.01
CA SER A 290 -25.06 0.95 -7.81
C SER A 290 -26.23 1.37 -8.68
N LEU A 291 -27.20 2.02 -8.06
CA LEU A 291 -28.37 2.64 -8.73
C LEU A 291 -28.35 4.13 -8.43
N ASN A 292 -28.24 4.96 -9.47
CA ASN A 292 -28.25 6.41 -9.37
C ASN A 292 -29.44 6.98 -10.14
N GLY A 293 -30.24 7.80 -9.50
CA GLY A 293 -31.37 8.48 -10.12
C GLY A 293 -31.36 9.96 -9.83
N SER A 294 -31.81 10.79 -10.77
CA SER A 294 -32.05 12.21 -10.49
C SER A 294 -33.22 12.77 -11.30
N LEU A 295 -33.86 13.76 -10.73
CA LEU A 295 -34.92 14.55 -11.34
C LEU A 295 -34.58 16.03 -11.17
N GLU A 296 -34.51 16.77 -12.28
CA GLU A 296 -34.21 18.21 -12.29
C GLU A 296 -35.41 18.95 -12.92
N TYR A 297 -35.86 20.00 -12.26
CA TYR A 297 -36.86 20.91 -12.77
C TYR A 297 -36.27 22.31 -12.92
N ASP A 298 -36.39 22.90 -14.14
CA ASP A 298 -35.92 24.24 -14.52
C ASP A 298 -37.07 25.22 -14.59
N PHE A 299 -37.03 26.27 -13.78
CA PHE A 299 -38.07 27.32 -13.73
C PHE A 299 -37.88 28.39 -14.85
N GLY A 300 -37.15 28.10 -15.91
CA GLY A 300 -36.82 29.01 -17.02
C GLY A 300 -38.02 29.55 -17.78
N TRP A 301 -39.22 28.97 -17.58
CA TRP A 301 -40.49 29.49 -18.11
C TRP A 301 -40.95 30.76 -17.43
N SER A 302 -40.54 31.00 -16.19
CA SER A 302 -40.94 32.14 -15.38
C SER A 302 -39.94 33.30 -15.58
N LYS A 303 -40.43 34.49 -15.91
CA LYS A 303 -39.62 35.69 -16.01
C LYS A 303 -38.84 36.01 -14.71
N TYR A 304 -39.45 35.72 -13.57
CA TYR A 304 -38.91 36.00 -12.24
C TYR A 304 -37.99 34.90 -11.73
N LEU A 305 -38.26 33.64 -12.06
CA LEU A 305 -37.50 32.46 -11.59
C LEU A 305 -36.52 31.95 -12.63
N ARG A 306 -36.33 32.64 -13.73
CA ARG A 306 -35.37 32.24 -14.78
C ARG A 306 -33.98 32.11 -14.22
N GLY A 307 -33.39 30.93 -14.36
CA GLY A 307 -32.11 30.53 -13.79
C GLY A 307 -32.21 29.74 -12.51
N LEU A 308 -33.43 29.59 -11.92
CA LEU A 308 -33.66 28.70 -10.79
C LEU A 308 -33.90 27.28 -11.26
N LYS A 309 -33.24 26.32 -10.60
CA LYS A 309 -33.42 24.88 -10.80
C LYS A 309 -33.51 24.17 -9.46
N VAL A 310 -34.31 23.12 -9.41
CA VAL A 310 -34.40 22.20 -8.28
C VAL A 310 -34.06 20.80 -8.78
N LYS A 311 -33.14 20.13 -8.11
CA LYS A 311 -32.71 18.78 -8.43
C LYS A 311 -32.80 17.90 -7.19
N ALA A 312 -33.55 16.79 -7.32
CA ALA A 312 -33.49 15.70 -6.36
C ALA A 312 -32.68 14.57 -6.96
N SER A 313 -31.78 14.00 -6.17
CA SER A 313 -30.98 12.85 -6.59
C SER A 313 -30.87 11.80 -5.50
N TYR A 314 -30.78 10.55 -5.90
CA TYR A 314 -30.70 9.39 -5.03
C TYR A 314 -29.67 8.41 -5.58
N SER A 315 -28.83 7.91 -4.70
CA SER A 315 -27.88 6.83 -4.98
C SER A 315 -28.06 5.71 -3.98
N LYS A 316 -28.12 4.50 -4.45
CA LYS A 316 -28.11 3.28 -3.64
C LYS A 316 -26.93 2.42 -4.05
N ASN A 317 -26.09 2.05 -3.08
CA ASN A 317 -24.95 1.17 -3.33
C ASN A 317 -25.06 -0.07 -2.43
N ILE A 318 -24.88 -1.24 -3.01
CA ILE A 318 -24.85 -2.52 -2.32
C ILE A 318 -23.54 -3.20 -2.72
N SER A 319 -22.73 -3.54 -1.73
CA SER A 319 -21.51 -4.33 -1.92
C SER A 319 -21.63 -5.61 -1.11
N THR A 320 -21.35 -6.75 -1.73
CA THR A 320 -21.32 -8.05 -1.07
C THR A 320 -20.00 -8.73 -1.34
N GLY A 321 -19.41 -9.33 -0.31
CA GLY A 321 -18.26 -10.19 -0.40
C GLY A 321 -18.59 -11.58 0.12
N LYS A 322 -18.07 -12.60 -0.53
CA LYS A 322 -18.14 -13.99 -0.07
C LYS A 322 -16.76 -14.61 -0.17
N THR A 323 -16.29 -15.22 0.90
CA THR A 323 -15.04 -15.98 0.90
C THR A 323 -15.33 -17.42 1.31
N ASN A 324 -14.90 -18.35 0.49
CA ASN A 324 -14.90 -19.78 0.79
C ASN A 324 -13.45 -20.20 1.00
N THR A 325 -13.17 -20.88 2.09
CA THR A 325 -11.84 -21.38 2.40
C THR A 325 -11.93 -22.85 2.73
N ILE A 326 -11.10 -23.67 2.10
CA ILE A 326 -10.86 -25.05 2.50
C ILE A 326 -9.37 -25.26 2.70
N GLY A 327 -8.98 -25.86 3.80
CA GLY A 327 -7.64 -26.32 4.08
C GLY A 327 -7.71 -27.68 4.73
N THR A 328 -6.90 -28.58 4.23
CA THR A 328 -6.84 -29.97 4.66
C THR A 328 -5.47 -30.31 5.23
N LYS A 329 -5.23 -31.57 5.48
CA LYS A 329 -3.91 -32.12 5.73
C LYS A 329 -3.37 -32.67 4.42
N ILE A 330 -2.10 -32.38 4.14
CA ILE A 330 -1.43 -32.75 2.88
C ILE A 330 -0.24 -33.63 3.20
N ASP A 331 -0.11 -34.75 2.50
CA ASP A 331 1.01 -35.66 2.65
C ASP A 331 2.28 -35.09 2.03
N VAL A 332 3.35 -35.03 2.83
CA VAL A 332 4.70 -34.63 2.42
C VAL A 332 5.74 -35.62 2.93
N TYR A 333 6.87 -35.71 2.26
CA TYR A 333 7.82 -36.78 2.46
C TYR A 333 9.23 -36.24 2.75
N ARG A 334 10.01 -37.01 3.46
CA ARG A 334 11.42 -36.78 3.75
C ARG A 334 12.30 -37.71 2.94
N LEU A 335 13.40 -37.16 2.39
CA LEU A 335 14.43 -37.95 1.74
C LEU A 335 15.40 -38.54 2.76
N ILE A 336 16.01 -39.66 2.42
CA ILE A 336 17.07 -40.29 3.23
C ILE A 336 18.28 -39.38 3.20
N SER A 337 18.76 -38.92 4.35
CA SER A 337 20.02 -38.19 4.47
C SER A 337 21.20 -39.14 4.51
N ARG A 338 22.38 -38.65 4.09
CA ARG A 338 23.62 -39.47 4.04
C ARG A 338 24.04 -40.04 5.40
N GLY A 339 23.70 -39.34 6.50
CA GLY A 339 24.10 -39.75 7.85
C GLY A 339 25.60 -39.57 8.15
N GLY A 340 25.96 -39.52 9.42
CA GLY A 340 27.36 -39.38 9.88
C GLY A 340 28.00 -38.06 9.46
N SER A 341 29.33 -38.01 9.38
CA SER A 341 30.07 -36.85 8.85
C SER A 341 29.72 -36.65 7.39
N GLY A 342 29.24 -35.47 7.03
CA GLY A 342 28.77 -35.16 5.68
C GLY A 342 27.34 -35.63 5.41
N GLY A 343 26.48 -35.72 6.45
CA GLY A 343 25.10 -36.14 6.38
C GLY A 343 24.11 -35.07 5.96
N HIS A 344 24.53 -33.96 5.36
CA HIS A 344 23.68 -32.82 5.06
C HIS A 344 22.93 -32.95 3.73
N LEU A 345 23.50 -33.68 2.78
CA LEU A 345 22.85 -33.99 1.52
C LEU A 345 22.08 -35.31 1.59
N TYR A 346 21.20 -35.52 0.66
CA TYR A 346 20.40 -36.72 0.52
C TYR A 346 21.16 -37.82 -0.26
N VAL A 347 20.83 -39.08 0.00
CA VAL A 347 21.33 -40.25 -0.71
C VAL A 347 20.42 -40.51 -1.92
N GLY A 348 20.69 -39.83 -3.03
CA GLY A 348 19.84 -40.01 -4.21
C GLY A 348 18.40 -39.59 -4.00
N ASP A 349 17.49 -40.21 -4.75
CA ASP A 349 16.06 -39.90 -4.81
C ASP A 349 15.21 -40.85 -3.96
N GLU A 350 15.76 -41.34 -2.86
CA GLU A 350 15.07 -42.33 -2.01
C GLU A 350 14.37 -41.66 -0.82
N ILE A 351 13.09 -42.05 -0.64
CA ILE A 351 12.29 -41.60 0.50
C ILE A 351 12.73 -42.37 1.77
N GLU A 352 12.75 -41.67 2.88
CA GLU A 352 13.08 -42.26 4.17
C GLU A 352 12.05 -43.29 4.58
N TYR A 353 12.53 -44.50 4.88
CA TYR A 353 11.72 -45.59 5.45
C TYR A 353 12.21 -45.87 6.85
N ASN A 354 11.31 -45.86 7.82
CA ASN A 354 11.56 -46.42 9.13
C ASN A 354 10.63 -47.59 9.40
N ALA A 355 10.84 -48.32 10.50
CA ALA A 355 10.06 -49.53 10.84
C ALA A 355 8.52 -49.31 10.95
N ASN A 356 8.10 -48.04 11.11
CA ASN A 356 6.71 -47.70 11.39
C ASN A 356 6.12 -46.72 10.35
N THR A 357 6.90 -46.03 9.58
CA THR A 357 6.46 -44.97 8.63
C THR A 357 7.26 -44.99 7.34
N LEU A 358 6.64 -44.54 6.27
CA LEU A 358 7.27 -44.33 4.95
C LEU A 358 7.95 -42.95 4.85
N GLY A 359 8.49 -42.36 5.91
CA GLY A 359 8.94 -40.95 5.91
C GLY A 359 7.83 -39.99 5.56
N LEU A 360 6.60 -40.38 5.79
CA LEU A 360 5.38 -39.63 5.54
C LEU A 360 5.09 -38.71 6.72
N TYR A 361 4.83 -37.45 6.41
CA TYR A 361 4.40 -36.45 7.37
C TYR A 361 3.17 -35.72 6.85
N GLU A 362 2.29 -35.34 7.75
CA GLU A 362 1.13 -34.49 7.40
C GLU A 362 1.49 -33.03 7.58
N LEU A 363 1.38 -32.25 6.48
CA LEU A 363 1.37 -30.81 6.51
C LEU A 363 -0.06 -30.35 6.82
N ASN A 364 -0.27 -29.75 7.98
CA ASN A 364 -1.57 -29.18 8.34
C ASN A 364 -1.76 -27.82 7.66
N ASN A 365 -2.52 -27.78 6.58
CA ASN A 365 -2.86 -26.55 5.87
C ASN A 365 -4.13 -25.90 6.46
N GLY A 366 -4.22 -25.85 7.80
CA GLY A 366 -5.28 -25.22 8.57
C GLY A 366 -6.47 -26.12 8.88
N ASN A 367 -6.56 -27.28 8.27
CA ASN A 367 -7.54 -28.34 8.56
C ASN A 367 -8.95 -27.79 8.91
N SER A 368 -9.47 -26.90 8.06
CA SER A 368 -10.71 -26.18 8.33
C SER A 368 -11.47 -25.81 7.05
N LEU A 369 -12.78 -25.80 7.18
CA LEU A 369 -13.72 -25.26 6.21
C LEU A 369 -14.23 -23.94 6.72
N GLY A 370 -13.98 -22.84 6.01
CA GLY A 370 -14.40 -21.48 6.37
C GLY A 370 -15.39 -20.90 5.37
N ARG A 371 -16.35 -20.15 5.88
CA ARG A 371 -17.28 -19.33 5.09
C ARG A 371 -17.35 -17.94 5.70
N SER A 372 -17.09 -16.93 4.90
CA SER A 372 -17.28 -15.54 5.28
C SER A 372 -18.21 -14.87 4.30
N MET A 373 -19.15 -14.08 4.81
CA MET A 373 -20.05 -13.26 4.00
C MET A 373 -20.10 -11.86 4.63
N ASN A 374 -19.87 -10.86 3.82
CA ASN A 374 -20.05 -9.47 4.24
C ASN A 374 -21.01 -8.75 3.29
N ARG A 375 -21.71 -7.75 3.82
CA ARG A 375 -22.59 -6.89 3.06
C ARG A 375 -22.47 -5.46 3.56
N SER A 376 -22.28 -4.55 2.64
CA SER A 376 -22.40 -3.12 2.87
C SER A 376 -23.57 -2.59 2.07
N ASP A 377 -24.44 -1.87 2.72
CA ASP A 377 -25.63 -1.25 2.14
C ASP A 377 -25.59 0.23 2.46
N SER A 378 -25.59 1.08 1.43
CA SER A 378 -25.52 2.52 1.64
C SER A 378 -26.41 3.27 0.68
N TYR A 379 -26.92 4.41 1.11
CA TYR A 379 -27.63 5.33 0.23
C TYR A 379 -27.21 6.78 0.49
N GLN A 380 -27.38 7.60 -0.54
CA GLN A 380 -27.23 9.05 -0.47
C GLN A 380 -28.40 9.71 -1.16
N MET A 381 -28.98 10.71 -0.52
CA MET A 381 -30.07 11.54 -1.06
C MET A 381 -29.61 12.99 -1.03
N ASN A 382 -29.79 13.71 -2.15
CA ASN A 382 -29.47 15.13 -2.23
C ASN A 382 -30.67 15.89 -2.80
N LEU A 383 -31.06 16.96 -2.12
CA LEU A 383 -32.01 17.95 -2.63
C LEU A 383 -31.27 19.27 -2.83
N THR A 384 -31.10 19.67 -4.08
CA THR A 384 -30.30 20.84 -4.47
C THR A 384 -31.18 21.89 -5.13
N VAL A 385 -31.13 23.10 -4.63
CA VAL A 385 -31.71 24.30 -5.26
C VAL A 385 -30.54 25.13 -5.79
N SER A 386 -30.55 25.47 -7.07
CA SER A 386 -29.49 26.27 -7.68
C SER A 386 -30.08 27.41 -8.50
N TYR A 387 -29.40 28.53 -8.47
CA TYR A 387 -29.74 29.71 -9.25
C TYR A 387 -28.50 30.22 -9.98
N ALA A 388 -28.63 30.56 -11.26
CA ALA A 388 -27.52 31.14 -12.03
C ALA A 388 -28.06 32.14 -13.06
N ARG A 389 -27.51 33.37 -13.05
CA ARG A 389 -27.97 34.42 -13.96
C ARG A 389 -26.91 35.48 -14.23
N GLN A 390 -26.88 35.91 -15.47
CA GLN A 390 -26.07 37.04 -15.93
C GLN A 390 -26.88 38.34 -15.91
N PHE A 391 -26.36 39.36 -15.29
CA PHE A 391 -26.91 40.73 -15.24
C PHE A 391 -25.88 41.73 -15.80
N GLY A 392 -25.91 41.94 -17.11
CA GLY A 392 -24.90 42.73 -17.76
C GLY A 392 -23.49 42.16 -17.54
N LYS A 393 -22.62 42.88 -16.84
CA LYS A 393 -21.26 42.41 -16.48
C LYS A 393 -21.20 41.59 -15.21
N HIS A 394 -22.32 41.50 -14.49
CA HIS A 394 -22.38 40.77 -13.23
C HIS A 394 -22.94 39.34 -13.46
N TYR A 395 -22.20 38.34 -13.10
CA TYR A 395 -22.66 36.96 -13.04
C TYR A 395 -22.84 36.55 -11.59
N VAL A 396 -24.00 36.04 -11.23
CA VAL A 396 -24.28 35.50 -9.91
C VAL A 396 -24.76 34.06 -10.04
N SER A 397 -24.19 33.18 -9.27
CA SER A 397 -24.75 31.84 -9.08
C SER A 397 -24.75 31.46 -7.60
N GLY A 398 -25.77 30.73 -7.19
CA GLY A 398 -25.94 30.24 -5.85
C GLY A 398 -26.45 28.79 -5.86
N LEU A 399 -26.10 28.07 -4.83
CA LEU A 399 -26.54 26.68 -4.62
C LEU A 399 -26.83 26.51 -3.13
N PHE A 400 -27.94 25.84 -2.84
CA PHE A 400 -28.23 25.28 -1.53
C PHE A 400 -28.55 23.81 -1.69
N SER A 401 -27.92 22.94 -0.89
CA SER A 401 -28.16 21.50 -0.93
C SER A 401 -28.37 20.94 0.47
N ILE A 402 -29.28 20.01 0.58
CA ILE A 402 -29.45 19.14 1.75
C ILE A 402 -29.00 17.75 1.28
N GLU A 403 -28.07 17.17 2.01
CA GLU A 403 -27.49 15.86 1.69
C GLU A 403 -27.66 14.94 2.90
N LYS A 404 -28.22 13.76 2.68
CA LYS A 404 -28.34 12.70 3.68
C LYS A 404 -27.68 11.44 3.16
N ALA A 405 -26.82 10.83 3.98
CA ALA A 405 -26.18 9.56 3.66
C ALA A 405 -26.24 8.63 4.88
N GLU A 406 -26.55 7.38 4.64
CA GLU A 406 -26.50 6.33 5.66
C GLU A 406 -25.81 5.10 5.05
N SER A 407 -25.09 4.36 5.89
CA SER A 407 -24.49 3.10 5.54
C SER A 407 -24.60 2.10 6.67
N GLU A 408 -24.85 0.85 6.29
CA GLU A 408 -24.86 -0.31 7.16
C GLU A 408 -23.84 -1.31 6.64
N TRP A 409 -23.09 -1.92 7.52
CA TRP A 409 -22.16 -3.00 7.20
C TRP A 409 -22.36 -4.14 8.17
N GLU A 410 -22.43 -5.34 7.65
CA GLU A 410 -22.54 -6.57 8.41
C GLU A 410 -21.61 -7.65 7.86
N ASP A 411 -21.10 -8.50 8.74
CA ASP A 411 -20.34 -9.68 8.37
C ASP A 411 -20.75 -10.90 9.19
N LEU A 412 -20.68 -12.04 8.54
CA LEU A 412 -20.92 -13.36 9.13
C LEU A 412 -19.73 -14.24 8.76
N ASN A 413 -19.05 -14.78 9.76
CA ASN A 413 -17.95 -15.71 9.56
C ASN A 413 -18.25 -17.02 10.30
N GLY A 414 -18.10 -18.15 9.61
CA GLY A 414 -18.25 -19.47 10.17
C GLY A 414 -17.09 -20.37 9.77
N SER A 415 -16.64 -21.24 10.67
CA SER A 415 -15.65 -22.26 10.37
C SER A 415 -15.95 -23.57 11.08
N LEU A 416 -15.60 -24.67 10.42
CA LEU A 416 -15.63 -26.04 10.91
C LEU A 416 -14.23 -26.63 10.77
N THR A 417 -13.80 -27.48 11.70
CA THR A 417 -12.53 -28.21 11.61
C THR A 417 -12.73 -29.59 10.96
N ASP A 418 -11.64 -30.21 10.58
CA ASP A 418 -11.57 -31.58 9.98
C ASP A 418 -12.43 -31.81 8.72
N PRO A 419 -12.25 -30.96 7.65
CA PRO A 419 -12.91 -31.26 6.39
C PRO A 419 -12.30 -32.52 5.73
N LEU A 420 -13.14 -33.30 5.10
CA LEU A 420 -12.68 -34.45 4.29
C LEU A 420 -12.05 -33.93 2.99
N PRO A 421 -10.83 -34.40 2.62
CA PRO A 421 -10.04 -33.81 1.52
C PRO A 421 -10.68 -33.89 0.13
N PHE A 422 -11.62 -34.82 -0.10
CA PHE A 422 -12.19 -35.13 -1.42
C PHE A 422 -13.57 -34.50 -1.68
N THR A 423 -14.01 -33.56 -0.89
CA THR A 423 -15.42 -33.16 -0.83
C THR A 423 -15.70 -31.71 -1.21
N ASP A 424 -14.75 -31.00 -1.83
CA ASP A 424 -14.89 -29.62 -2.33
C ASP A 424 -15.48 -28.63 -1.30
N GLY A 425 -15.22 -28.88 -0.01
CA GLY A 425 -15.61 -27.96 1.05
C GLY A 425 -17.12 -27.90 1.34
N GLN A 426 -17.87 -28.94 1.12
CA GLN A 426 -19.25 -29.04 1.61
C GLN A 426 -19.26 -29.24 3.12
N SER A 427 -20.14 -28.49 3.82
CA SER A 427 -20.21 -28.56 5.29
C SER A 427 -20.62 -29.95 5.85
N SER A 428 -21.32 -30.76 5.07
CA SER A 428 -21.60 -32.17 5.36
C SER A 428 -20.38 -33.09 5.29
N SER A 429 -19.26 -32.55 4.86
CA SER A 429 -18.01 -33.28 4.60
C SER A 429 -16.98 -33.05 5.70
N VAL A 430 -17.40 -32.81 6.92
CA VAL A 430 -16.54 -32.70 8.11
C VAL A 430 -16.78 -33.89 9.02
N ASP A 431 -15.73 -34.37 9.68
CA ASP A 431 -15.87 -35.37 10.72
C ASP A 431 -16.20 -34.70 12.06
N SER A 432 -17.49 -34.60 12.36
CA SER A 432 -17.97 -34.03 13.63
C SER A 432 -17.60 -34.85 14.87
N ASN A 433 -17.08 -36.07 14.70
CA ASN A 433 -16.65 -36.93 15.80
C ASN A 433 -15.13 -36.95 15.99
N ALA A 434 -14.38 -36.20 15.12
CA ALA A 434 -12.94 -36.09 15.24
C ALA A 434 -12.54 -35.44 16.56
N GLU A 435 -11.45 -35.91 17.17
CA GLU A 435 -10.87 -35.28 18.35
C GLU A 435 -10.42 -33.88 18.00
N GLY A 436 -10.93 -32.87 18.73
CA GLY A 436 -10.64 -31.45 18.45
C GLY A 436 -11.61 -30.80 17.47
N PHE A 437 -12.67 -31.48 17.03
CA PHE A 437 -13.72 -30.83 16.22
C PHE A 437 -14.21 -29.54 16.88
N ALA A 438 -14.21 -28.45 16.14
CA ALA A 438 -14.69 -27.17 16.60
C ALA A 438 -15.54 -26.48 15.52
N GLN A 439 -16.59 -25.83 15.98
CA GLN A 439 -17.43 -24.97 15.17
C GLN A 439 -17.40 -23.57 15.75
N THR A 440 -17.09 -22.59 14.94
CA THR A 440 -17.11 -21.18 15.34
C THR A 440 -18.00 -20.37 14.41
N VAL A 441 -18.76 -19.44 15.00
CA VAL A 441 -19.55 -18.47 14.24
C VAL A 441 -19.35 -17.11 14.90
N THR A 442 -19.02 -16.11 14.10
CA THR A 442 -18.94 -14.71 14.52
C THR A 442 -19.75 -13.83 13.58
N PHE A 443 -20.35 -12.80 14.10
CA PHE A 443 -21.04 -11.80 13.30
C PHE A 443 -20.82 -10.41 13.90
N ASN A 444 -20.74 -9.42 13.03
CA ASN A 444 -20.61 -8.02 13.41
C ASN A 444 -21.58 -7.19 12.57
N ARG A 445 -22.02 -6.06 13.13
CA ARG A 445 -22.82 -5.07 12.42
C ARG A 445 -22.40 -3.67 12.85
N SER A 446 -22.32 -2.76 11.89
CA SER A 446 -22.08 -1.35 12.16
C SER A 446 -22.94 -0.47 11.26
N GLU A 447 -23.35 0.67 11.79
CA GLU A 447 -24.16 1.66 11.09
C GLU A 447 -23.48 3.03 11.19
N SER A 448 -23.63 3.84 10.16
CA SER A 448 -23.20 5.24 10.19
C SER A 448 -24.17 6.12 9.42
N GLY A 449 -24.31 7.38 9.87
CA GLY A 449 -25.18 8.34 9.23
C GLY A 449 -24.57 9.73 9.22
N MET A 450 -24.89 10.49 8.18
CA MET A 450 -24.47 11.88 7.99
C MET A 450 -25.61 12.70 7.41
N LEU A 451 -25.76 13.93 7.91
CA LEU A 451 -26.67 14.94 7.39
C LEU A 451 -25.89 16.23 7.17
N SER A 452 -26.04 16.83 5.99
CA SER A 452 -25.27 18.00 5.61
C SER A 452 -26.14 19.08 5.00
N TYR A 453 -25.82 20.33 5.31
CA TYR A 453 -26.35 21.52 4.65
C TYR A 453 -25.21 22.25 3.94
N VAL A 454 -25.36 22.53 2.67
CA VAL A 454 -24.35 23.19 1.84
C VAL A 454 -24.94 24.44 1.19
N GLY A 455 -24.33 25.58 1.45
CA GLY A 455 -24.64 26.83 0.78
C GLY A 455 -23.43 27.37 0.05
N ARG A 456 -23.55 27.73 -1.24
CA ARG A 456 -22.48 28.31 -2.04
C ARG A 456 -23.00 29.47 -2.87
N VAL A 457 -22.22 30.53 -2.94
CA VAL A 457 -22.46 31.71 -3.78
C VAL A 457 -21.20 32.03 -4.56
N ASN A 458 -21.33 32.16 -5.89
CA ASN A 458 -20.29 32.63 -6.77
C ASN A 458 -20.70 33.97 -7.37
N TYR A 459 -19.77 34.88 -7.47
CA TYR A 459 -19.93 36.19 -8.11
C TYR A 459 -18.76 36.44 -9.05
N SER A 460 -19.06 36.91 -10.25
CA SER A 460 -18.08 37.35 -11.22
C SER A 460 -18.49 38.71 -11.78
N TYR A 461 -17.53 39.64 -11.85
CA TYR A 461 -17.68 40.92 -12.52
C TYR A 461 -16.78 41.01 -13.74
N ASP A 462 -17.42 41.18 -14.93
CA ASP A 462 -16.74 41.31 -16.24
C ASP A 462 -15.78 40.12 -16.52
N ASP A 463 -16.04 38.97 -15.93
CA ASP A 463 -15.18 37.75 -15.94
C ASP A 463 -13.74 37.99 -15.44
N LYS A 464 -13.47 39.14 -14.83
CA LYS A 464 -12.16 39.54 -14.31
C LYS A 464 -12.00 39.37 -12.83
N TYR A 465 -13.01 39.80 -12.06
CA TYR A 465 -13.02 39.68 -10.60
C TYR A 465 -13.93 38.56 -10.21
N LEU A 466 -13.36 37.55 -9.61
CA LEU A 466 -14.05 36.28 -9.25
C LEU A 466 -14.09 36.16 -7.74
N PHE A 467 -15.23 35.85 -7.18
CA PHE A 467 -15.40 35.60 -5.75
C PHE A 467 -16.32 34.39 -5.53
N GLU A 468 -15.93 33.50 -4.61
CA GLU A 468 -16.77 32.39 -4.13
C GLU A 468 -16.80 32.39 -2.62
N PHE A 469 -17.97 32.19 -2.06
CA PHE A 469 -18.18 31.89 -0.64
C PHE A 469 -18.99 30.60 -0.52
N MET A 470 -18.58 29.73 0.39
CA MET A 470 -19.28 28.50 0.72
C MET A 470 -19.33 28.32 2.22
N LEU A 471 -20.49 27.85 2.70
CA LEU A 471 -20.68 27.39 4.06
C LEU A 471 -21.25 25.98 4.01
N ARG A 472 -20.59 25.05 4.69
CA ARG A 472 -21.06 23.69 4.87
C ARG A 472 -21.21 23.39 6.36
N SER A 473 -22.29 22.71 6.71
CA SER A 473 -22.54 22.22 8.07
C SER A 473 -22.85 20.73 7.98
N ASP A 474 -22.03 19.91 8.63
CA ASP A 474 -22.13 18.45 8.61
C ASP A 474 -22.43 17.92 10.01
N ALA A 475 -23.38 16.98 10.11
CA ALA A 475 -23.61 16.19 11.32
C ALA A 475 -23.17 14.75 11.10
N SER A 476 -22.42 14.18 12.05
CA SER A 476 -21.99 12.78 12.04
C SER A 476 -22.51 12.05 13.27
N ALA A 477 -23.13 10.88 13.05
CA ALA A 477 -23.64 10.02 14.12
C ALA A 477 -22.54 9.36 14.98
N LYS A 478 -21.26 9.52 14.62
CA LYS A 478 -20.13 8.99 15.39
C LYS A 478 -19.86 9.74 16.69
N PHE A 479 -20.22 11.01 16.75
CA PHE A 479 -19.99 11.87 17.91
C PHE A 479 -21.15 11.82 18.91
N ALA A 480 -20.93 12.34 20.11
CA ALA A 480 -21.99 12.57 21.08
C ALA A 480 -23.01 13.62 20.56
N PRO A 481 -24.27 13.56 20.97
CA PRO A 481 -25.32 14.46 20.46
C PRO A 481 -24.98 15.94 20.46
N GLN A 482 -24.26 16.43 21.49
CA GLN A 482 -23.83 17.82 21.61
C GLN A 482 -22.74 18.20 20.60
N ASN A 483 -22.01 17.23 20.00
CA ASN A 483 -20.89 17.42 19.10
C ASN A 483 -21.17 16.94 17.65
N TYR A 484 -22.42 16.57 17.33
CA TYR A 484 -22.78 16.10 15.99
C TYR A 484 -22.36 17.08 14.88
N TRP A 485 -22.61 18.38 15.10
CA TRP A 485 -22.51 19.38 14.07
C TRP A 485 -21.13 20.04 14.01
N GLY A 486 -20.52 20.04 12.82
CA GLY A 486 -19.38 20.85 12.47
C GLY A 486 -19.73 21.91 11.43
N MET A 487 -19.08 23.07 11.47
CA MET A 487 -19.26 24.16 10.50
C MET A 487 -17.96 24.45 9.77
N PHE A 488 -18.02 24.48 8.44
CA PHE A 488 -16.88 24.53 7.55
C PHE A 488 -17.04 25.62 6.48
N PRO A 489 -16.73 26.88 6.80
CA PRO A 489 -16.74 27.98 5.83
C PRO A 489 -15.50 27.92 4.91
N SER A 490 -15.67 28.37 3.66
CA SER A 490 -14.57 28.61 2.75
C SER A 490 -14.86 29.76 1.81
N TRP A 491 -13.81 30.45 1.35
CA TRP A 491 -13.91 31.51 0.35
C TRP A 491 -12.70 31.48 -0.58
N SER A 492 -12.91 31.93 -1.80
CA SER A 492 -11.86 32.16 -2.77
C SER A 492 -12.09 33.45 -3.54
N ALA A 493 -10.99 34.05 -3.97
CA ALA A 493 -10.99 35.23 -4.84
C ALA A 493 -9.99 35.03 -5.98
N GLY A 494 -10.32 35.59 -7.15
CA GLY A 494 -9.44 35.58 -8.31
C GLY A 494 -9.53 36.87 -9.10
N TRP A 495 -8.39 37.30 -9.65
CA TRP A 495 -8.29 38.43 -10.52
C TRP A 495 -7.58 38.06 -11.82
N VAL A 496 -8.30 38.23 -12.94
CA VAL A 496 -7.74 38.03 -14.30
C VAL A 496 -7.12 39.32 -14.77
N ILE A 497 -5.85 39.52 -14.46
CA ILE A 497 -5.08 40.72 -14.72
C ILE A 497 -4.93 40.94 -16.23
N SER A 498 -4.75 39.88 -16.99
CA SER A 498 -4.57 39.91 -18.44
C SER A 498 -5.75 40.53 -19.22
N ASP A 499 -6.92 40.61 -18.59
CA ASP A 499 -8.11 41.13 -19.22
C ASP A 499 -8.39 42.58 -18.80
N GLU A 500 -7.50 43.21 -18.05
CA GLU A 500 -7.55 44.62 -17.73
C GLU A 500 -7.19 45.48 -18.94
N LYS A 501 -7.83 46.63 -19.06
CA LYS A 501 -7.63 47.56 -20.20
C LYS A 501 -6.20 48.10 -20.32
N TRP A 502 -5.49 48.19 -19.20
CA TRP A 502 -4.10 48.67 -19.13
C TRP A 502 -3.07 47.56 -19.40
N PHE A 503 -3.51 46.27 -19.44
CA PHE A 503 -2.60 45.17 -19.66
C PHE A 503 -2.35 44.95 -21.16
N ASP A 504 -1.13 45.16 -21.60
CA ASP A 504 -0.73 44.99 -22.99
C ASP A 504 -0.16 43.61 -23.25
N LYS A 505 -1.00 42.68 -23.80
CA LYS A 505 -0.63 41.32 -24.14
C LYS A 505 0.46 41.21 -25.21
N ASP A 506 0.48 42.15 -26.15
CA ASP A 506 1.48 42.13 -27.22
C ASP A 506 2.87 42.53 -26.74
N LYS A 507 2.93 43.54 -25.86
CA LYS A 507 4.17 44.01 -25.26
C LYS A 507 4.73 43.00 -24.24
N THR A 508 3.89 42.44 -23.38
CA THR A 508 4.31 41.51 -22.33
C THR A 508 4.55 40.10 -22.83
N LYS A 509 3.97 39.73 -23.99
CA LYS A 509 3.89 38.35 -24.50
C LYS A 509 3.16 37.39 -23.57
N ILE A 510 2.39 37.89 -22.61
CA ILE A 510 1.56 37.15 -21.69
C ILE A 510 0.13 37.20 -22.21
N ASP A 511 -0.39 36.02 -22.63
CA ASP A 511 -1.74 35.92 -23.19
C ASP A 511 -2.79 35.83 -22.08
N PHE A 512 -2.43 35.23 -20.93
CA PHE A 512 -3.29 35.07 -19.78
C PHE A 512 -2.47 35.18 -18.49
N LEU A 513 -2.99 35.97 -17.54
CA LEU A 513 -2.44 36.13 -16.20
C LEU A 513 -3.58 36.24 -15.20
N LYS A 514 -3.65 35.27 -14.28
CA LYS A 514 -4.62 35.26 -13.19
C LYS A 514 -3.88 35.03 -11.87
N ILE A 515 -4.21 35.80 -10.87
CA ILE A 515 -3.87 35.52 -9.48
C ILE A 515 -5.10 35.04 -8.74
N ARG A 516 -4.93 34.11 -7.79
CA ARG A 516 -6.01 33.56 -6.99
C ARG A 516 -5.55 33.27 -5.58
N GLY A 517 -6.49 33.40 -4.65
CA GLY A 517 -6.30 33.01 -3.27
C GLY A 517 -7.53 32.29 -2.76
N SER A 518 -7.33 31.31 -1.89
CA SER A 518 -8.42 30.63 -1.22
C SER A 518 -8.07 30.33 0.23
N PHE A 519 -9.11 30.33 1.06
CA PHE A 519 -9.04 29.89 2.44
C PHE A 519 -10.31 29.07 2.76
N GLY A 520 -10.14 28.02 3.55
CA GLY A 520 -11.28 27.20 3.96
C GLY A 520 -10.96 26.34 5.18
N ILE A 521 -12.01 26.01 5.92
CA ILE A 521 -11.97 25.08 7.03
C ILE A 521 -12.61 23.78 6.55
N LEU A 522 -11.94 22.65 6.76
CA LEU A 522 -12.44 21.32 6.51
C LEU A 522 -12.42 20.52 7.81
N GLY A 523 -13.38 19.60 7.98
CA GLY A 523 -13.42 18.71 9.13
C GLY A 523 -13.10 17.28 8.77
N LYS A 524 -12.95 16.44 9.79
CA LYS A 524 -12.90 14.99 9.67
C LYS A 524 -13.65 14.35 10.81
N ASP A 525 -14.39 13.29 10.53
CA ASP A 525 -15.05 12.42 11.51
C ASP A 525 -14.36 11.04 11.57
N ASN A 526 -13.05 11.02 11.41
CA ASN A 526 -12.27 9.77 11.31
C ASN A 526 -11.97 9.21 12.71
N VAL A 527 -13.03 8.90 13.42
CA VAL A 527 -13.04 8.28 14.74
C VAL A 527 -13.96 7.07 14.72
N ASN A 528 -13.75 6.14 15.64
CA ASN A 528 -14.72 5.07 15.86
C ASN A 528 -16.02 5.63 16.46
N ALA A 529 -17.13 5.00 16.12
CA ALA A 529 -18.40 5.28 16.80
C ALA A 529 -18.32 4.86 18.27
N TRP A 530 -19.15 5.49 19.10
CA TRP A 530 -19.36 5.14 20.53
C TRP A 530 -18.18 5.41 21.47
N LEU A 531 -17.12 6.15 21.05
CA LEU A 531 -16.03 6.55 21.94
C LEU A 531 -16.48 7.44 23.12
N TRP A 532 -17.64 8.04 22.99
CA TRP A 532 -18.25 8.92 23.99
C TRP A 532 -19.13 8.18 25.00
N THR A 533 -19.30 6.85 24.85
CA THR A 533 -20.18 6.05 25.71
C THR A 533 -19.39 4.94 26.42
N GLN A 534 -19.70 4.68 27.68
CA GLN A 534 -19.06 3.63 28.44
C GLN A 534 -19.62 2.27 28.05
N LEU A 535 -18.76 1.45 27.46
CA LEU A 535 -19.06 0.07 27.13
C LEU A 535 -18.41 -0.87 28.15
N TYR A 536 -19.07 -1.99 28.43
CA TYR A 536 -18.56 -3.04 29.31
C TYR A 536 -18.48 -4.34 28.53
N THR A 537 -17.41 -5.07 28.72
CA THR A 537 -17.23 -6.41 28.15
C THR A 537 -17.40 -7.45 29.25
N ARG A 538 -18.29 -8.42 29.03
CA ARG A 538 -18.36 -9.59 29.89
C ARG A 538 -17.14 -10.48 29.61
N ASN A 539 -16.40 -10.82 30.68
CA ASN A 539 -15.26 -11.68 30.62
C ASN A 539 -15.64 -13.03 31.26
N PRO A 540 -16.00 -14.04 30.49
CA PRO A 540 -16.33 -15.34 31.01
C PRO A 540 -15.10 -15.95 31.67
N ASP A 541 -15.27 -16.79 32.65
CA ASP A 541 -14.22 -17.60 33.29
C ASP A 541 -13.11 -16.79 34.01
N LYS A 542 -13.37 -15.52 34.31
CA LYS A 542 -12.42 -14.63 35.01
C LYS A 542 -12.99 -14.04 36.30
N GLY A 543 -14.13 -14.52 36.77
CA GLY A 543 -14.72 -14.08 38.01
C GLY A 543 -14.19 -14.84 39.24
N PRO A 544 -14.56 -14.40 40.45
CA PRO A 544 -14.18 -15.09 41.67
C PRO A 544 -14.84 -16.47 41.73
N ILE A 545 -14.08 -17.44 42.25
CA ILE A 545 -14.55 -18.80 42.46
C ILE A 545 -15.11 -18.88 43.87
N PHE A 546 -16.42 -19.19 43.99
CA PHE A 546 -17.08 -19.43 45.26
C PHE A 546 -17.41 -20.91 45.35
N GLY A 547 -16.83 -21.60 46.33
CA GLY A 547 -17.07 -23.01 46.57
C GLY A 547 -15.93 -23.95 46.17
N THR A 548 -16.21 -25.25 46.07
CA THR A 548 -15.24 -26.28 45.67
C THR A 548 -14.85 -26.11 44.20
N ASN A 549 -13.56 -26.15 43.97
CA ASN A 549 -12.93 -25.96 42.68
C ASN A 549 -13.43 -27.02 41.67
N SER A 550 -14.32 -26.62 40.77
CA SER A 550 -14.60 -27.37 39.57
C SER A 550 -14.27 -26.50 38.35
N SER A 551 -13.54 -27.02 37.42
CA SER A 551 -13.09 -26.35 36.18
C SER A 551 -14.23 -25.81 35.32
N THR A 552 -15.50 -26.14 35.69
CA THR A 552 -16.71 -25.75 34.96
C THR A 552 -17.53 -24.66 35.61
N ASN A 553 -17.16 -24.16 36.79
CA ASN A 553 -17.94 -23.17 37.56
C ASN A 553 -17.17 -21.83 37.76
N THR A 554 -16.55 -21.31 36.72
CA THR A 554 -15.99 -19.97 36.80
C THR A 554 -17.07 -18.92 36.56
N SER A 555 -17.24 -18.02 37.52
CA SER A 555 -18.17 -16.89 37.36
C SER A 555 -17.61 -15.86 36.37
N ALA A 556 -18.50 -15.17 35.68
CA ALA A 556 -18.09 -14.09 34.79
C ALA A 556 -17.83 -12.80 35.56
N THR A 557 -16.84 -12.01 35.11
CA THR A 557 -16.67 -10.61 35.52
C THR A 557 -17.10 -9.66 34.41
N ILE A 558 -17.42 -8.46 34.81
CA ILE A 558 -17.55 -7.31 33.91
C ILE A 558 -16.20 -6.61 33.86
N ARG A 559 -15.68 -6.45 32.66
CA ARG A 559 -14.45 -5.73 32.39
C ARG A 559 -14.77 -4.38 31.78
N MET A 560 -14.20 -3.32 32.32
CA MET A 560 -14.14 -2.03 31.67
C MET A 560 -13.16 -2.09 30.48
N PRO A 561 -13.37 -1.32 29.42
CA PRO A 561 -12.36 -1.18 28.37
C PRO A 561 -11.06 -0.66 28.95
N LYS A 562 -9.95 -0.98 28.28
CA LYS A 562 -8.62 -0.51 28.73
C LYS A 562 -8.47 1.01 28.69
N GLN A 563 -9.33 1.69 27.95
CA GLN A 563 -9.33 3.14 27.75
C GLN A 563 -10.59 3.78 28.31
N GLY A 564 -10.46 4.97 28.84
CA GLY A 564 -11.56 5.82 29.28
C GLY A 564 -12.44 6.27 28.13
N VAL A 565 -13.63 6.76 28.46
CA VAL A 565 -14.54 7.38 27.50
C VAL A 565 -14.24 8.87 27.39
N ASN A 566 -14.48 9.43 26.22
CA ASN A 566 -14.40 10.87 26.00
C ASN A 566 -15.70 11.38 25.35
N PRO A 567 -16.60 12.00 26.12
CA PRO A 567 -17.82 12.59 25.59
C PRO A 567 -17.57 13.83 24.73
N ASP A 568 -16.37 14.42 24.81
CA ASP A 568 -16.01 15.67 24.12
C ASP A 568 -15.35 15.43 22.76
N VAL A 569 -15.26 14.17 22.29
CA VAL A 569 -14.78 13.88 20.93
C VAL A 569 -15.63 14.63 19.91
N HIS A 570 -14.94 15.36 19.03
CA HIS A 570 -15.55 16.23 18.03
C HIS A 570 -14.77 16.23 16.71
N TRP A 571 -15.25 17.00 15.74
CA TRP A 571 -14.64 17.13 14.42
C TRP A 571 -13.21 17.66 14.48
N ASP A 572 -12.29 16.98 13.83
CA ASP A 572 -10.96 17.53 13.49
C ASP A 572 -11.13 18.72 12.56
N LYS A 573 -10.25 19.72 12.66
CA LYS A 573 -10.27 20.90 11.80
C LYS A 573 -8.97 21.04 11.00
N THR A 574 -9.08 21.28 9.71
CA THR A 574 -7.97 21.63 8.85
C THR A 574 -8.24 22.98 8.18
N TYR A 575 -7.42 23.98 8.50
CA TYR A 575 -7.46 25.30 7.90
C TYR A 575 -6.54 25.30 6.68
N LYS A 576 -7.11 25.42 5.49
CA LYS A 576 -6.37 25.40 4.22
C LYS A 576 -6.25 26.79 3.64
N THR A 577 -5.03 27.20 3.31
CA THR A 577 -4.73 28.45 2.61
C THR A 577 -3.97 28.14 1.34
N ASN A 578 -4.41 28.65 0.20
CA ASN A 578 -3.71 28.52 -1.07
C ASN A 578 -3.62 29.89 -1.76
N PHE A 579 -2.45 30.17 -2.33
CA PHE A 579 -2.22 31.30 -3.23
C PHE A 579 -1.65 30.77 -4.55
N GLY A 580 -2.28 31.14 -5.67
CA GLY A 580 -1.90 30.63 -6.98
C GLY A 580 -1.76 31.72 -8.05
N ILE A 581 -0.90 31.44 -9.01
CA ILE A 581 -0.67 32.27 -10.19
C ILE A 581 -0.79 31.36 -11.42
N ASP A 582 -1.71 31.68 -12.31
CA ASP A 582 -1.94 30.97 -13.57
C ASP A 582 -1.51 31.86 -14.73
N MET A 583 -0.64 31.39 -15.61
CA MET A 583 -0.06 32.12 -16.70
C MET A 583 -0.08 31.34 -18.03
N ALA A 584 -0.29 32.08 -19.13
CA ALA A 584 -0.06 31.54 -20.46
C ALA A 584 0.71 32.57 -21.30
N PHE A 585 1.62 32.09 -22.14
CA PHE A 585 2.55 32.90 -22.89
C PHE A 585 2.61 32.47 -24.37
N LEU A 586 3.14 33.37 -25.23
CA LEU A 586 3.53 33.07 -26.60
C LEU A 586 2.37 32.46 -27.43
N LYS A 587 1.22 33.12 -27.42
CA LYS A 587 -0.02 32.63 -28.06
C LYS A 587 -0.50 31.29 -27.51
N ASN A 588 -0.51 31.19 -26.19
CA ASN A 588 -0.90 29.97 -25.44
C ASN A 588 -0.06 28.73 -25.75
N ARG A 589 1.16 28.87 -26.28
CA ARG A 589 2.08 27.74 -26.45
C ARG A 589 2.72 27.30 -25.15
N MET A 590 3.04 28.26 -24.28
CA MET A 590 3.58 27.99 -22.94
C MET A 590 2.52 28.26 -21.87
N SER A 591 2.39 27.40 -20.88
CA SER A 591 1.60 27.62 -19.68
C SER A 591 2.45 27.42 -18.43
N ALA A 592 2.19 28.18 -17.38
CA ALA A 592 2.80 28.04 -16.08
C ALA A 592 1.75 28.23 -14.98
N ASN A 593 1.71 27.30 -14.04
CA ASN A 593 0.89 27.40 -12.84
C ASN A 593 1.81 27.26 -11.64
N LEU A 594 1.70 28.18 -10.70
CA LEU A 594 2.47 28.19 -9.45
C LEU A 594 1.50 28.31 -8.28
N ASP A 595 1.58 27.38 -7.35
CA ASP A 595 0.76 27.32 -6.16
C ASP A 595 1.61 27.29 -4.90
N PHE A 596 1.23 28.10 -3.91
CA PHE A 596 1.75 28.08 -2.56
C PHE A 596 0.61 27.68 -1.61
N TYR A 597 0.82 26.69 -0.79
CA TYR A 597 -0.19 26.27 0.18
C TYR A 597 0.38 26.17 1.60
N TYR A 598 -0.51 26.44 2.55
CA TYR A 598 -0.25 26.28 3.97
C TYR A 598 -1.52 25.77 4.66
N ASP A 599 -1.44 24.54 5.15
CA ASP A 599 -2.56 23.83 5.79
C ASP A 599 -2.24 23.64 7.27
N MET A 600 -3.16 24.02 8.15
CA MET A 600 -3.04 23.87 9.60
C MET A 600 -4.07 22.84 10.09
N GLY A 601 -3.62 21.65 10.45
CA GLY A 601 -4.43 20.67 11.19
C GLY A 601 -4.50 21.07 12.65
N ARG A 602 -5.70 21.17 13.20
CA ARG A 602 -5.96 21.54 14.58
C ARG A 602 -7.02 20.64 15.18
N GLU A 603 -6.98 20.52 16.50
CA GLU A 603 -7.95 19.68 17.21
C GLU A 603 -8.02 18.27 16.60
N MET A 604 -6.87 17.74 16.12
CA MET A 604 -6.83 16.42 15.51
C MET A 604 -6.95 15.37 16.59
N PHE A 605 -7.79 14.37 16.33
CA PHE A 605 -7.96 13.24 17.21
C PHE A 605 -6.65 12.45 17.34
N ALA A 606 -6.15 12.33 18.55
CA ALA A 606 -4.88 11.68 18.87
C ALA A 606 -4.96 10.97 20.23
N SER A 607 -4.12 9.96 20.41
CA SER A 607 -3.90 9.31 21.69
C SER A 607 -2.61 9.77 22.32
N HIS A 608 -2.58 9.84 23.65
CA HIS A 608 -1.36 10.01 24.39
C HIS A 608 -0.45 8.80 24.16
N GLN A 609 0.74 9.04 23.61
CA GLN A 609 1.71 7.99 23.34
C GLN A 609 2.50 7.65 24.61
N GLY A 610 2.66 6.36 24.89
CA GLY A 610 3.41 5.86 26.01
C GLY A 610 2.67 4.75 26.75
N THR A 611 3.44 3.80 27.29
CA THR A 611 2.92 2.55 27.85
C THR A 611 2.24 2.74 29.21
N SER A 612 2.33 3.90 29.82
CA SER A 612 1.73 4.13 31.13
C SER A 612 1.61 5.63 31.42
N TYR A 613 0.63 6.26 30.76
CA TYR A 613 0.29 7.64 31.11
C TYR A 613 -0.26 7.71 32.55
N TYR A 614 -1.02 6.70 32.95
CA TYR A 614 -1.42 6.51 34.34
C TYR A 614 -0.77 5.26 34.93
N PRO A 615 -0.47 5.27 36.24
CA PRO A 615 -0.07 4.06 36.95
C PRO A 615 -1.09 2.94 36.76
N ASN A 616 -0.66 1.70 36.68
CA ASN A 616 -1.54 0.54 36.54
C ASN A 616 -2.58 0.42 37.64
N THR A 617 -2.34 1.04 38.80
CA THR A 617 -3.28 1.12 39.93
C THR A 617 -4.54 1.90 39.63
N VAL A 618 -4.53 2.78 38.62
CA VAL A 618 -5.72 3.50 38.16
C VAL A 618 -6.67 2.58 37.38
N GLY A 619 -6.15 1.49 36.81
CA GLY A 619 -6.94 0.47 36.12
C GLY A 619 -7.47 0.85 34.75
N ILE A 620 -7.26 2.09 34.28
CA ILE A 620 -7.74 2.58 32.96
C ILE A 620 -6.71 3.53 32.38
N GLN A 621 -6.55 3.52 31.07
CA GLN A 621 -5.73 4.49 30.33
C GLN A 621 -6.56 5.71 29.90
N PRO A 622 -5.94 6.87 29.67
CA PRO A 622 -6.66 8.05 29.18
C PRO A 622 -7.39 7.76 27.88
N ALA A 623 -8.54 8.37 27.73
CA ALA A 623 -9.27 8.36 26.46
C ALA A 623 -8.48 9.14 25.39
N PRO A 624 -8.63 8.80 24.11
CA PRO A 624 -8.15 9.65 23.02
C PRO A 624 -8.91 10.99 23.01
N GLU A 625 -8.22 12.05 22.65
CA GLU A 625 -8.70 13.43 22.68
C GLU A 625 -8.39 14.17 21.38
N ASN A 626 -9.09 15.30 21.16
CA ASN A 626 -8.83 16.19 20.03
C ASN A 626 -7.78 17.25 20.43
N PHE A 627 -6.48 16.91 20.40
CA PHE A 627 -5.39 17.82 20.78
C PHE A 627 -4.24 17.88 19.77
N GLY A 628 -4.19 16.96 18.79
CA GLY A 628 -3.11 16.93 17.82
C GLY A 628 -3.09 18.14 16.89
N GLU A 629 -1.90 18.66 16.59
CA GLU A 629 -1.72 19.79 15.69
C GLU A 629 -0.56 19.56 14.73
N VAL A 630 -0.79 19.81 13.43
CA VAL A 630 0.22 19.69 12.36
C VAL A 630 0.05 20.80 11.35
N ASP A 631 1.14 21.47 11.00
CA ASP A 631 1.18 22.38 9.85
C ASP A 631 1.81 21.66 8.66
N THR A 632 1.20 21.77 7.47
CA THR A 632 1.74 21.26 6.20
C THR A 632 1.81 22.38 5.20
N TYR A 633 2.92 22.53 4.50
CA TYR A 633 3.14 23.62 3.55
C TYR A 633 3.97 23.17 2.36
N GLY A 634 3.82 23.88 1.24
CA GLY A 634 4.61 23.56 0.06
C GLY A 634 4.39 24.51 -1.11
N VAL A 635 5.10 24.19 -2.18
CA VAL A 635 5.07 24.89 -3.46
C VAL A 635 4.91 23.87 -4.57
N GLU A 636 3.98 24.10 -5.48
CA GLU A 636 3.78 23.28 -6.69
C GLU A 636 3.97 24.15 -7.94
N LEU A 637 4.74 23.64 -8.90
CA LEU A 637 4.98 24.29 -10.20
C LEU A 637 4.60 23.34 -11.32
N SER A 638 3.77 23.80 -12.25
CA SER A 638 3.45 23.09 -13.48
C SER A 638 3.82 23.96 -14.68
N LEU A 639 4.70 23.46 -15.55
CA LEU A 639 5.10 24.11 -16.79
C LEU A 639 4.65 23.26 -17.96
N GLY A 640 3.95 23.86 -18.92
CA GLY A 640 3.49 23.21 -20.12
C GLY A 640 4.00 23.93 -21.36
N TRP A 641 4.42 23.17 -22.37
CA TRP A 641 4.72 23.66 -23.70
C TRP A 641 3.98 22.82 -24.73
N LYS A 642 3.35 23.44 -25.69
CA LYS A 642 2.74 22.79 -26.84
C LYS A 642 2.96 23.59 -28.12
N ASP A 643 3.31 22.89 -29.20
CA ASP A 643 3.51 23.53 -30.50
C ASP A 643 3.23 22.58 -31.66
N LYS A 644 3.17 23.15 -32.86
CA LYS A 644 3.01 22.42 -34.13
C LYS A 644 4.18 22.71 -35.05
N ILE A 645 4.66 21.71 -35.75
CA ILE A 645 5.70 21.81 -36.77
C ILE A 645 5.06 21.46 -38.12
N GLY A 646 4.81 22.44 -38.94
CA GLY A 646 4.08 22.27 -40.18
C GLY A 646 2.60 21.95 -39.95
N LYS A 647 2.02 21.15 -40.84
CA LYS A 647 0.57 20.78 -40.80
C LYS A 647 0.32 19.46 -40.06
N ASP A 648 1.28 18.55 -40.09
CA ASP A 648 1.10 17.15 -39.70
C ASP A 648 1.75 16.74 -38.38
N MET A 649 2.61 17.62 -37.83
CA MET A 649 3.34 17.30 -36.58
C MET A 649 2.88 18.21 -35.46
N SER A 650 2.66 17.60 -34.27
CA SER A 650 2.44 18.34 -33.03
C SER A 650 3.17 17.66 -31.86
N TYR A 651 3.61 18.46 -30.92
CA TYR A 651 4.23 17.97 -29.70
C TYR A 651 3.83 18.81 -28.49
N TRP A 652 3.89 18.19 -27.33
CA TRP A 652 3.71 18.87 -26.05
C TRP A 652 4.59 18.26 -24.99
N VAL A 653 5.02 19.09 -24.05
CA VAL A 653 5.78 18.69 -22.86
C VAL A 653 5.15 19.35 -21.66
N LYS A 654 4.97 18.61 -20.58
CA LYS A 654 4.49 19.12 -19.30
C LYS A 654 5.37 18.64 -18.17
N LEU A 655 6.00 19.55 -17.47
CA LEU A 655 6.74 19.32 -16.24
C LEU A 655 5.85 19.72 -15.06
N THR A 656 5.72 18.84 -14.08
CA THR A 656 5.11 19.15 -12.80
C THR A 656 6.11 18.78 -11.71
N THR A 657 6.42 19.73 -10.83
CA THR A 657 7.35 19.54 -9.73
C THR A 657 6.87 20.31 -8.50
N GLY A 658 7.38 19.96 -7.34
CA GLY A 658 7.01 20.62 -6.10
C GLY A 658 7.91 20.24 -4.94
N TYR A 659 7.75 21.00 -3.89
CA TYR A 659 8.33 20.78 -2.58
C TYR A 659 7.23 20.79 -1.54
N ASN A 660 7.24 19.84 -0.63
CA ASN A 660 6.33 19.82 0.51
C ASN A 660 7.09 19.50 1.80
N ASP A 661 6.57 20.02 2.90
CA ASP A 661 7.08 19.74 4.22
C ASP A 661 5.98 19.90 5.28
N ASN A 662 6.28 19.53 6.52
CA ASN A 662 5.36 19.70 7.64
C ASN A 662 6.10 20.10 8.93
N LYS A 663 5.31 20.53 9.93
CA LYS A 663 5.76 20.75 11.30
C LYS A 663 4.72 20.20 12.27
N ILE A 664 5.15 19.38 13.20
CA ILE A 664 4.33 18.92 14.30
C ILE A 664 4.25 20.01 15.36
N ARG A 665 3.05 20.50 15.66
CA ARG A 665 2.84 21.52 16.67
C ARG A 665 2.50 20.93 18.02
N GLU A 666 1.63 19.93 18.02
CA GLU A 666 1.23 19.20 19.21
C GLU A 666 0.91 17.74 18.91
N THR A 667 1.31 16.86 19.78
CA THR A 667 1.00 15.42 19.78
C THR A 667 1.23 14.86 21.19
N GLY A 668 0.85 13.60 21.42
CA GLY A 668 1.21 12.89 22.66
C GLY A 668 2.71 12.62 22.70
N TRP A 669 3.44 13.50 23.40
CA TRP A 669 4.89 13.43 23.46
C TRP A 669 5.37 12.25 24.30
N LYS A 670 6.46 11.64 23.85
CA LYS A 670 7.25 10.68 24.62
C LYS A 670 8.56 11.33 25.10
N ALA A 671 9.38 10.54 25.79
CA ALA A 671 10.64 11.03 26.35
C ALA A 671 11.58 11.58 25.26
N ALA A 672 12.28 12.65 25.56
CA ALA A 672 13.07 13.42 24.59
C ALA A 672 14.27 12.68 23.96
N TYR A 673 14.75 11.61 24.61
CA TYR A 673 15.90 10.81 24.15
C TYR A 673 15.55 9.71 23.13
N ASP A 674 14.31 9.67 22.69
CA ASP A 674 13.84 8.64 21.75
C ASP A 674 13.90 9.26 20.35
N PHE A 675 14.94 8.91 19.60
CA PHE A 675 15.37 9.58 18.36
C PHE A 675 14.36 9.53 17.21
N ASP A 676 13.53 8.50 17.14
CA ASP A 676 12.51 8.31 16.13
C ASP A 676 11.17 8.97 16.48
N LYS A 677 11.06 9.63 17.63
CA LYS A 677 9.84 10.30 18.06
C LYS A 677 9.68 11.69 17.50
N LEU A 678 8.41 12.07 17.44
CA LEU A 678 8.01 13.40 17.01
C LEU A 678 8.48 14.44 18.05
N VAL A 679 9.01 15.55 17.55
CA VAL A 679 9.48 16.68 18.38
C VAL A 679 8.68 17.91 17.98
N ARG A 680 8.26 18.69 19.01
CA ARG A 680 7.50 19.93 18.79
C ARG A 680 8.24 20.90 17.90
N ASN A 681 7.54 21.47 16.92
CA ASN A 681 8.05 22.39 15.92
C ASN A 681 9.06 21.78 14.93
N GLU A 682 9.27 20.47 14.95
CA GLU A 682 10.05 19.77 13.94
C GLU A 682 9.15 19.01 12.96
N ARG A 683 9.78 18.48 11.92
CA ARG A 683 9.11 17.68 10.88
C ARG A 683 8.70 16.31 11.43
N SER A 684 7.66 15.75 10.87
CA SER A 684 7.31 14.33 11.09
C SER A 684 8.38 13.38 10.52
N ASP A 685 8.99 13.73 9.38
CA ASP A 685 10.17 13.03 8.86
C ASP A 685 11.39 13.38 9.71
N ARG A 686 11.64 12.59 10.74
CA ARG A 686 12.78 12.73 11.65
C ARG A 686 14.10 12.37 10.99
N GLY A 687 14.08 11.90 9.72
CA GLY A 687 15.23 11.38 9.02
C GLY A 687 15.59 9.96 9.45
N LEU A 688 16.81 9.56 9.19
CA LEU A 688 17.33 8.26 9.59
C LEU A 688 18.27 8.42 10.77
N TRP A 689 18.09 7.57 11.77
CA TRP A 689 18.93 7.50 12.97
C TRP A 689 19.57 6.14 13.07
N GLY A 690 20.76 6.08 13.61
CA GLY A 690 21.53 4.87 13.82
C GLY A 690 23.00 5.18 14.09
N TYR A 691 23.83 4.14 14.11
CA TYR A 691 25.24 4.26 14.47
C TYR A 691 26.08 4.89 13.35
N GLU A 692 27.10 5.64 13.75
CA GLU A 692 28.23 5.98 12.87
C GLU A 692 29.12 4.74 12.75
N CYS A 693 29.08 4.06 11.61
CA CYS A 693 29.96 2.94 11.32
C CYS A 693 31.29 3.47 10.81
N ILE A 694 32.38 3.15 11.54
CA ILE A 694 33.75 3.58 11.21
C ILE A 694 34.60 2.46 10.59
N GLY A 695 34.05 1.26 10.42
CA GLY A 695 34.73 0.13 9.81
C GLY A 695 34.13 -1.21 10.17
N MET A 696 34.92 -2.25 10.02
CA MET A 696 34.62 -3.63 10.38
C MET A 696 35.86 -4.21 11.06
N PHE A 697 35.68 -4.85 12.20
CA PHE A 697 36.76 -5.56 12.86
C PHE A 697 37.31 -6.66 11.96
N ARG A 698 38.60 -6.54 11.59
CA ARG A 698 39.28 -7.49 10.71
C ARG A 698 40.14 -8.48 11.47
N SER A 699 40.46 -8.17 12.75
CA SER A 699 41.26 -9.00 13.64
C SER A 699 40.91 -8.78 15.10
N TYR A 700 41.31 -9.74 15.94
CA TYR A 700 41.22 -9.58 17.40
C TYR A 700 42.16 -8.47 17.93
N GLN A 701 43.24 -8.18 17.21
CA GLN A 701 44.09 -7.06 17.55
C GLN A 701 43.35 -5.73 17.41
N GLU A 702 42.64 -5.51 16.32
CA GLU A 702 41.82 -4.31 16.11
C GLU A 702 40.74 -4.18 17.17
N ILE A 703 40.13 -5.27 17.63
CA ILE A 703 39.13 -5.26 18.72
C ILE A 703 39.83 -4.77 20.02
N ASN A 704 41.01 -5.31 20.35
CA ASN A 704 41.73 -4.88 21.52
C ASN A 704 42.09 -3.40 21.46
N GLU A 705 42.67 -2.95 20.34
CA GLU A 705 43.04 -1.56 20.09
C GLU A 705 41.82 -0.62 20.20
N TYR A 706 40.65 -1.02 19.67
CA TYR A 706 39.43 -0.24 19.75
C TYR A 706 38.94 -0.11 21.22
N PHE A 707 38.84 -1.25 21.94
CA PHE A 707 38.37 -1.26 23.34
C PHE A 707 39.30 -0.47 24.23
N ASP A 708 40.60 -0.60 24.06
CA ASP A 708 41.59 0.10 24.88
C ASP A 708 41.64 1.61 24.56
N LYS A 709 41.62 1.96 23.25
CA LYS A 709 41.69 3.37 22.83
C LYS A 709 40.50 4.21 23.27
N TYR A 710 39.31 3.63 23.22
CA TYR A 710 38.05 4.33 23.53
C TYR A 710 37.50 3.93 24.90
N SER A 711 38.24 3.14 25.68
CA SER A 711 37.84 2.68 27.04
C SER A 711 36.46 1.99 27.01
N ILE A 712 36.18 1.21 25.96
CA ILE A 712 34.88 0.54 25.79
C ILE A 712 34.73 -0.56 26.86
N THR A 713 33.60 -0.54 27.55
CA THR A 713 33.22 -1.54 28.56
C THR A 713 32.10 -2.46 28.08
N LYS A 714 31.21 -1.94 27.23
CA LYS A 714 30.10 -2.68 26.62
C LYS A 714 29.92 -2.27 25.17
N TYR A 715 29.61 -3.26 24.30
CA TYR A 715 29.41 -3.07 22.89
C TYR A 715 28.09 -3.73 22.42
N LEU A 716 27.05 -2.95 22.22
CA LEU A 716 25.68 -3.44 21.93
C LEU A 716 25.28 -4.61 22.86
N GLY A 717 25.47 -4.43 24.15
CA GLY A 717 25.17 -5.43 25.16
C GLY A 717 26.25 -6.51 25.36
N ASN A 718 27.24 -6.60 24.47
CA ASN A 718 28.31 -7.59 24.52
C ASN A 718 29.52 -7.08 25.35
N THR A 719 30.18 -7.98 26.03
CA THR A 719 31.54 -7.76 26.61
C THR A 719 32.59 -7.97 25.50
N LYS A 720 33.83 -7.54 25.77
CA LYS A 720 34.96 -7.65 24.83
C LYS A 720 35.14 -9.05 24.24
N GLU A 721 34.95 -10.07 25.07
CA GLU A 721 35.13 -11.49 24.70
C GLU A 721 34.12 -11.98 23.69
N ASN A 722 32.94 -11.33 23.60
CA ASN A 722 31.87 -11.66 22.70
C ASN A 722 31.83 -10.76 21.46
N VAL A 723 32.85 -9.94 21.24
CA VAL A 723 33.08 -9.16 20.05
C VAL A 723 34.08 -9.89 19.16
N HIS A 724 33.73 -10.11 17.89
CA HIS A 724 34.49 -10.95 17.00
C HIS A 724 34.83 -10.24 15.68
N PRO A 725 35.93 -10.65 14.99
CA PRO A 725 36.21 -10.19 13.64
C PRO A 725 35.03 -10.49 12.72
N GLY A 726 34.67 -9.53 11.85
CA GLY A 726 33.46 -9.60 11.01
C GLY A 726 32.25 -8.91 11.60
N MET A 727 32.36 -8.31 12.80
CA MET A 727 31.39 -7.33 13.31
C MET A 727 31.73 -5.93 12.80
N LEU A 728 30.70 -5.13 12.53
CA LEU A 728 30.86 -3.71 12.20
C LEU A 728 31.33 -2.93 13.42
N ILE A 729 32.12 -1.87 13.22
CA ILE A 729 32.65 -0.99 14.25
C ILE A 729 31.76 0.26 14.33
N TYR A 730 31.11 0.46 15.47
CA TYR A 730 30.32 1.64 15.73
C TYR A 730 31.02 2.55 16.72
N LYS A 731 30.87 3.84 16.56
CA LYS A 731 31.50 4.84 17.36
C LYS A 731 30.68 5.13 18.61
N ASP A 732 31.30 5.15 19.76
CA ASP A 732 30.80 5.73 20.99
C ASP A 732 30.81 7.26 20.85
N VAL A 733 29.63 7.87 20.84
CA VAL A 733 29.45 9.30 20.56
C VAL A 733 29.06 10.06 21.82
N ARG A 734 28.24 9.44 22.70
CA ARG A 734 27.67 10.09 23.86
C ARG A 734 27.21 9.08 24.91
N GLY A 735 27.09 9.51 26.15
CA GLY A 735 26.55 8.73 27.25
C GLY A 735 25.06 8.93 27.45
N GLN A 736 24.57 8.53 28.60
CA GLN A 736 23.15 8.52 28.95
C GLN A 736 22.52 9.92 28.90
N TYR A 737 21.25 9.96 28.54
CA TYR A 737 20.44 11.17 28.57
C TYR A 737 20.08 11.53 30.02
N ASP A 738 20.38 12.76 30.41
CA ASP A 738 20.00 13.32 31.71
C ASP A 738 18.69 14.12 31.56
N GLU A 739 17.62 13.58 32.11
CA GLU A 739 16.30 14.23 32.07
C GLU A 739 16.27 15.59 32.79
N SER A 740 17.13 15.77 33.79
CA SER A 740 17.18 17.02 34.60
C SER A 740 17.80 18.17 33.82
N THR A 741 18.78 17.91 32.98
CA THR A 741 19.48 18.91 32.14
C THR A 741 18.96 18.93 30.70
N GLY A 742 18.25 17.89 30.28
CA GLY A 742 17.78 17.74 28.90
C GLY A 742 18.91 17.47 27.90
N THR A 743 20.05 16.96 28.33
CA THR A 743 21.26 16.76 27.52
C THR A 743 21.84 15.36 27.68
N PHE A 744 22.59 14.94 26.65
CA PHE A 744 23.37 13.70 26.72
C PHE A 744 24.73 13.94 27.40
N GLY A 745 25.19 12.98 28.17
CA GLY A 745 26.55 12.94 28.66
C GLY A 745 27.59 12.79 27.55
N PRO A 746 28.89 12.98 27.87
CA PRO A 746 29.98 12.64 26.94
C PRO A 746 30.02 11.13 26.69
N ALA A 747 30.78 10.69 25.66
CA ALA A 747 31.07 9.29 25.41
C ALA A 747 31.49 8.57 26.73
N ASP A 748 30.82 7.46 27.06
CA ASP A 748 30.88 6.81 28.37
C ASP A 748 31.49 5.40 28.33
N GLY A 749 31.97 4.96 27.18
CA GLY A 749 32.54 3.63 26.97
C GLY A 749 31.49 2.53 26.79
N ILE A 750 30.25 2.90 26.58
CA ILE A 750 29.16 1.96 26.30
C ILE A 750 28.59 2.30 24.91
N VAL A 751 28.75 1.41 23.93
CA VAL A 751 28.10 1.56 22.63
C VAL A 751 26.71 0.99 22.73
N ASP A 752 25.69 1.87 22.72
CA ASP A 752 24.27 1.51 22.77
C ASP A 752 23.39 2.48 21.95
N GLU A 753 22.08 2.39 22.07
CA GLU A 753 21.15 3.23 21.30
C GLU A 753 21.29 4.74 21.60
N GLN A 754 21.93 5.13 22.68
CA GLN A 754 22.22 6.52 22.99
C GLN A 754 23.21 7.13 21.98
N ASP A 755 24.05 6.29 21.33
CA ASP A 755 25.03 6.69 20.32
C ASP A 755 24.45 6.94 18.92
N TYR A 756 23.15 6.82 18.76
CA TYR A 756 22.52 7.07 17.47
C TYR A 756 22.78 8.51 17.00
N ILE A 757 23.37 8.64 15.84
CA ILE A 757 23.51 9.89 15.12
C ILE A 757 22.40 10.03 14.05
N LYS A 758 22.18 11.23 13.59
CA LYS A 758 21.32 11.48 12.42
C LYS A 758 22.07 11.11 11.14
N ILE A 759 21.86 9.89 10.64
CA ILE A 759 22.46 9.37 9.40
C ILE A 759 22.02 10.18 8.18
N SER A 760 20.75 10.61 8.20
CA SER A 760 20.17 11.48 7.17
C SER A 760 19.13 12.41 7.76
N HIS A 761 19.07 13.64 7.26
CA HIS A 761 18.05 14.61 7.64
C HIS A 761 16.66 14.28 7.06
N ARG A 762 16.59 13.38 6.08
CA ARG A 762 15.35 12.98 5.39
C ARG A 762 15.36 11.47 5.15
N ALA A 763 14.26 10.82 5.49
CA ALA A 763 13.95 9.44 5.13
C ALA A 763 13.00 9.36 3.92
N SER A 764 12.26 10.44 3.64
CA SER A 764 11.35 10.56 2.50
C SER A 764 11.82 11.66 1.55
N ASN A 765 11.79 11.41 0.24
CA ASN A 765 12.20 12.37 -0.79
C ASN A 765 11.33 13.64 -0.76
N PRO A 766 11.85 14.80 -0.40
CA PRO A 766 11.09 16.06 -0.37
C PRO A 766 10.90 16.68 -1.75
N TYR A 767 11.76 16.34 -2.69
CA TYR A 767 11.72 16.81 -4.07
C TYR A 767 11.23 15.71 -4.99
N GLY A 768 10.40 16.07 -5.94
CA GLY A 768 9.93 15.15 -6.95
C GLY A 768 9.25 15.87 -8.10
N GLY A 769 9.08 15.14 -9.19
CA GLY A 769 8.40 15.68 -10.34
C GLY A 769 8.02 14.63 -11.35
N THR A 770 7.14 15.02 -12.26
CA THR A 770 6.76 14.23 -13.42
C THR A 770 7.00 15.06 -14.68
N LEU A 771 7.61 14.41 -15.66
CA LEU A 771 7.76 14.92 -17.02
C LEU A 771 6.84 14.08 -17.91
N ASN A 772 5.85 14.75 -18.49
CA ASN A 772 4.97 14.15 -19.49
C ASN A 772 5.32 14.72 -20.84
N PHE A 773 5.39 13.88 -21.85
CA PHE A 773 5.61 14.33 -23.20
C PHE A 773 4.70 13.59 -24.19
N GLY A 774 4.31 14.26 -25.26
CA GLY A 774 3.58 13.66 -26.35
C GLY A 774 4.00 14.22 -27.70
N PHE A 775 4.02 13.36 -28.68
CA PHE A 775 4.34 13.67 -30.07
C PHE A 775 3.35 13.00 -30.99
N SER A 776 2.90 13.68 -32.01
CA SER A 776 2.02 13.12 -33.04
C SER A 776 2.48 13.53 -34.42
N TYR A 777 2.50 12.56 -35.33
CA TYR A 777 2.78 12.76 -36.76
C TYR A 777 1.76 12.00 -37.59
N LYS A 778 0.85 12.71 -38.25
CA LYS A 778 -0.29 12.13 -38.94
C LYS A 778 -1.08 11.18 -38.05
N ASP A 779 -1.18 9.91 -38.41
CA ASP A 779 -1.89 8.86 -37.68
C ASP A 779 -1.08 8.17 -36.58
N PHE A 780 0.20 8.53 -36.46
CA PHE A 780 1.12 8.00 -35.44
C PHE A 780 1.17 8.94 -34.24
N SER A 781 1.18 8.38 -33.04
CA SER A 781 1.41 9.15 -31.81
C SER A 781 2.22 8.36 -30.78
N ILE A 782 3.03 9.09 -30.02
CA ILE A 782 3.75 8.58 -28.86
C ILE A 782 3.51 9.51 -27.69
N SER A 783 3.32 8.93 -26.51
CA SER A 783 3.29 9.68 -25.26
C SER A 783 4.03 8.91 -24.17
N ALA A 784 4.69 9.63 -23.29
CA ALA A 784 5.40 9.03 -22.17
C ALA A 784 5.31 9.89 -20.91
N GLN A 785 5.35 9.24 -19.75
CA GLN A 785 5.41 9.86 -18.45
C GLN A 785 6.62 9.34 -17.68
N PHE A 786 7.50 10.24 -17.29
CA PHE A 786 8.62 9.98 -16.41
C PHE A 786 8.33 10.54 -15.03
N GLY A 787 8.74 9.82 -14.00
CA GLY A 787 8.70 10.28 -12.62
C GLY A 787 10.10 10.23 -12.02
N ALA A 788 10.46 11.25 -11.25
CA ALA A 788 11.69 11.29 -10.47
C ALA A 788 11.40 11.82 -9.07
N SER A 789 12.13 11.31 -8.08
CA SER A 789 12.12 11.84 -6.72
C SER A 789 13.50 11.71 -6.11
N TRP A 790 13.89 12.69 -5.27
CA TRP A 790 15.23 12.74 -4.69
C TRP A 790 15.28 13.62 -3.42
N GLY A 791 16.42 13.57 -2.74
CA GLY A 791 16.71 14.44 -1.58
C GLY A 791 16.67 13.72 -0.24
N ALA A 792 16.44 12.41 -0.24
CA ALA A 792 16.48 11.58 0.96
C ALA A 792 17.41 10.39 0.80
N TYR A 793 17.62 9.70 1.91
CA TYR A 793 18.32 8.43 1.98
C TYR A 793 17.41 7.38 2.62
N SER A 794 17.71 6.13 2.37
CA SER A 794 17.11 4.96 2.99
C SER A 794 18.21 4.07 3.57
N LEU A 795 17.82 3.03 4.27
CA LEU A 795 18.72 1.93 4.62
C LEU A 795 18.34 0.70 3.80
N VAL A 796 19.30 -0.19 3.56
CA VAL A 796 18.97 -1.54 3.09
C VAL A 796 17.89 -2.13 4.00
N PRO A 797 16.87 -2.84 3.51
CA PRO A 797 15.73 -3.32 4.32
C PRO A 797 16.18 -4.08 5.58
N THR A 798 15.50 -3.85 6.70
CA THR A 798 15.85 -4.47 7.99
C THR A 798 15.85 -5.99 7.90
N THR A 799 14.85 -6.57 7.25
CA THR A 799 14.75 -8.02 7.03
C THR A 799 15.99 -8.58 6.33
N MET A 800 16.54 -7.85 5.36
CA MET A 800 17.74 -8.23 4.63
C MET A 800 19.04 -8.02 5.42
N ARG A 801 19.13 -6.90 6.17
CA ARG A 801 20.29 -6.61 7.03
C ARG A 801 20.43 -7.58 8.21
N LYS A 802 19.30 -8.11 8.67
CA LYS A 802 19.18 -9.04 9.80
C LYS A 802 18.96 -10.48 9.36
N GLU A 803 19.16 -10.80 8.08
CA GLU A 803 19.21 -12.19 7.66
C GLU A 803 20.22 -12.95 8.54
N SER A 804 19.89 -14.17 8.85
CA SER A 804 20.77 -15.08 9.60
C SER A 804 20.92 -16.37 8.82
N TYR A 805 22.08 -17.00 8.94
CA TYR A 805 22.26 -18.34 8.41
C TYR A 805 21.27 -19.29 9.10
N SER A 806 20.68 -20.18 8.34
CA SER A 806 19.68 -21.13 8.81
C SER A 806 19.73 -22.37 7.94
N GLU A 807 19.41 -23.48 8.52
CA GLU A 807 19.28 -24.75 7.80
C GLU A 807 17.98 -24.82 6.98
N TYR A 808 17.03 -23.94 7.26
CA TYR A 808 15.68 -23.97 6.71
C TYR A 808 15.36 -22.84 5.75
N SER A 809 16.32 -21.94 5.52
CA SER A 809 16.04 -20.69 4.84
C SER A 809 17.25 -20.22 4.05
N ASN A 810 17.06 -19.96 2.76
CA ASN A 810 18.06 -19.30 1.94
C ASN A 810 18.24 -17.83 2.36
N VAL A 811 19.31 -17.22 1.94
CA VAL A 811 19.62 -15.81 2.17
C VAL A 811 19.98 -15.11 0.87
N SER A 812 19.93 -13.80 0.89
CA SER A 812 20.22 -12.95 -0.27
C SER A 812 21.64 -13.16 -0.81
N ALA A 813 21.78 -13.09 -2.13
CA ALA A 813 23.07 -13.11 -2.81
C ALA A 813 24.01 -11.94 -2.44
N MET A 814 23.51 -10.93 -1.73
CA MET A 814 24.30 -9.85 -1.16
C MET A 814 25.43 -10.40 -0.27
N TRP A 815 25.17 -11.48 0.46
CA TRP A 815 26.11 -12.10 1.40
C TRP A 815 27.22 -12.91 0.74
N LYS A 816 27.23 -13.05 -0.57
CA LYS A 816 28.25 -13.83 -1.29
C LYS A 816 29.67 -13.35 -1.01
N ASP A 817 29.88 -12.03 -0.82
CA ASP A 817 31.17 -11.42 -0.43
C ASP A 817 31.19 -11.10 1.07
N MET A 818 30.98 -12.12 1.90
CA MET A 818 30.93 -12.04 3.34
C MET A 818 32.34 -12.22 3.95
N PHE A 819 32.58 -11.55 5.08
CA PHE A 819 33.79 -11.64 5.86
C PHE A 819 33.98 -13.05 6.43
N VAL A 820 35.18 -13.60 6.25
CA VAL A 820 35.62 -14.89 6.83
C VAL A 820 37.01 -14.68 7.44
N TYR A 821 37.15 -14.87 8.74
CA TYR A 821 38.37 -14.55 9.48
C TYR A 821 39.54 -15.46 9.15
N GLU A 822 39.31 -16.78 9.09
CA GLU A 822 40.30 -17.81 8.80
C GLU A 822 39.70 -18.92 7.92
N ASP A 823 40.57 -19.77 7.35
CA ASP A 823 40.14 -20.92 6.55
C ASP A 823 39.28 -21.87 7.40
N ILE A 824 38.16 -22.29 6.83
CA ILE A 824 37.20 -23.21 7.48
C ILE A 824 37.51 -24.62 6.95
N TYR A 825 37.75 -25.52 7.86
CA TYR A 825 38.08 -26.92 7.57
C TYR A 825 36.89 -27.83 7.88
N ASP A 826 36.69 -28.83 7.03
CA ASP A 826 35.72 -29.92 7.25
C ASP A 826 36.30 -31.02 8.16
N ALA A 827 35.53 -32.07 8.42
CA ALA A 827 35.95 -33.22 9.22
C ALA A 827 37.17 -33.95 8.66
N ASN A 828 37.44 -33.81 7.37
CA ASN A 828 38.60 -34.40 6.66
C ASN A 828 39.80 -33.48 6.57
N ASN A 829 39.84 -32.36 7.29
CA ASN A 829 40.86 -31.32 7.22
C ASN A 829 41.03 -30.69 5.82
N ILE A 830 39.97 -30.65 5.04
CA ILE A 830 39.96 -29.97 3.73
C ILE A 830 39.35 -28.56 3.93
N VAL A 831 39.95 -27.56 3.32
CA VAL A 831 39.43 -26.19 3.35
C VAL A 831 38.15 -26.15 2.52
N THR A 832 37.04 -25.90 3.18
CA THR A 832 35.70 -25.71 2.55
C THR A 832 35.42 -24.28 2.22
N VAL A 833 35.88 -23.32 3.01
CA VAL A 833 35.80 -21.88 2.79
C VAL A 833 37.15 -21.25 3.09
N ALA A 834 37.72 -20.57 2.10
CA ALA A 834 38.95 -19.81 2.30
C ALA A 834 38.67 -18.51 3.08
N GLN A 835 39.64 -18.05 3.86
CA GLN A 835 39.57 -16.75 4.53
C GLN A 835 39.26 -15.61 3.54
N ASN A 836 38.43 -14.65 3.96
CA ASN A 836 38.08 -13.45 3.20
C ASN A 836 38.08 -12.22 4.14
N ARG A 837 39.24 -11.74 4.54
CA ARG A 837 39.39 -10.60 5.46
C ARG A 837 39.17 -9.26 4.77
N ASN A 838 39.19 -9.23 3.43
CA ASN A 838 38.95 -8.01 2.64
C ASN A 838 37.48 -7.89 2.14
N ALA A 839 36.59 -8.75 2.61
CA ALA A 839 35.19 -8.75 2.21
C ALA A 839 34.53 -7.40 2.40
N LYS A 840 33.54 -7.15 1.54
CA LYS A 840 32.71 -5.96 1.58
C LYS A 840 31.66 -6.00 2.71
N TYR A 841 31.08 -7.18 2.96
CA TYR A 841 30.00 -7.37 3.93
C TYR A 841 30.51 -8.03 5.21
N PRO A 842 29.91 -7.66 6.37
CA PRO A 842 30.22 -8.27 7.64
C PRO A 842 29.77 -9.74 7.69
N ASN A 843 30.15 -10.49 8.71
CA ASN A 843 29.71 -11.87 8.84
C ASN A 843 28.25 -11.95 9.29
N ILE A 844 27.43 -12.71 8.57
CA ILE A 844 26.00 -12.89 8.81
C ILE A 844 25.71 -13.53 10.18
N ARG A 845 26.65 -14.24 10.78
CA ARG A 845 26.57 -14.82 12.12
C ARG A 845 26.18 -13.76 13.15
N TYR A 846 26.70 -12.55 12.98
CA TYR A 846 26.51 -11.45 13.92
C TYR A 846 25.45 -10.46 13.46
N SER A 847 24.40 -10.97 12.82
CA SER A 847 23.33 -10.13 12.24
C SER A 847 22.62 -9.24 13.26
N SER A 848 22.58 -9.60 14.54
CA SER A 848 22.04 -8.76 15.62
C SER A 848 22.82 -7.45 15.79
N VAL A 849 24.15 -7.51 15.67
CA VAL A 849 25.07 -6.35 15.72
C VAL A 849 25.13 -5.70 14.35
N ASN A 850 25.45 -6.49 13.31
CA ASN A 850 25.72 -5.99 11.97
C ASN A 850 24.48 -5.41 11.28
N GLY A 851 23.29 -5.92 11.59
CA GLY A 851 22.02 -5.47 11.03
C GLY A 851 21.46 -4.21 11.71
N ALA A 852 22.14 -3.64 12.70
CA ALA A 852 21.72 -2.39 13.33
C ALA A 852 21.68 -1.23 12.32
N PRO A 853 20.76 -0.28 12.46
CA PRO A 853 20.72 0.89 11.58
C PRO A 853 22.04 1.67 11.71
N SER A 854 22.71 1.89 10.59
CA SER A 854 24.03 2.53 10.60
C SER A 854 24.36 3.17 9.26
N THR A 855 25.39 3.99 9.25
CA THR A 855 25.91 4.60 8.01
C THR A 855 26.42 3.59 7.00
N PHE A 856 26.77 2.36 7.40
CA PHE A 856 27.16 1.27 6.51
C PHE A 856 26.04 0.88 5.54
N TRP A 857 24.79 0.88 6.01
CA TRP A 857 23.62 0.46 5.24
C TRP A 857 22.90 1.59 4.51
N LYS A 858 23.44 2.81 4.58
CA LYS A 858 22.86 4.00 3.96
C LYS A 858 22.91 3.92 2.43
N VAL A 859 21.77 4.09 1.80
CA VAL A 859 21.60 4.15 0.34
C VAL A 859 20.79 5.36 -0.07
N SER A 860 20.98 5.87 -1.27
CA SER A 860 20.13 6.95 -1.79
C SER A 860 18.70 6.46 -1.99
N ALA A 861 17.70 7.25 -1.58
CA ALA A 861 16.29 7.00 -1.86
C ALA A 861 15.82 7.60 -3.20
N ALA A 862 16.74 8.11 -4.02
CA ALA A 862 16.40 8.69 -5.32
C ALA A 862 15.83 7.65 -6.27
N THR A 863 14.80 8.03 -7.02
CA THR A 863 14.19 7.18 -8.05
C THR A 863 14.03 7.94 -9.35
N VAL A 864 14.24 7.26 -10.48
CA VAL A 864 13.93 7.74 -11.82
C VAL A 864 13.23 6.60 -12.57
N GLN A 865 11.99 6.82 -12.96
CA GLN A 865 11.16 5.78 -13.56
C GLN A 865 10.42 6.30 -14.79
N LEU A 866 10.35 5.48 -15.83
CA LEU A 866 9.32 5.57 -16.85
C LEU A 866 8.05 4.94 -16.29
N ARG A 867 7.04 5.76 -15.99
CA ARG A 867 5.78 5.26 -15.42
C ARG A 867 4.89 4.61 -16.47
N ASN A 868 4.82 5.23 -17.64
CA ASN A 868 4.19 4.62 -18.82
C ASN A 868 4.72 5.25 -20.11
N MET A 869 4.68 4.49 -21.19
CA MET A 869 4.91 4.95 -22.56
C MET A 869 3.92 4.26 -23.48
N THR A 870 3.20 5.01 -24.29
CA THR A 870 2.25 4.49 -25.28
C THR A 870 2.64 4.95 -26.65
N VAL A 871 2.75 4.00 -27.58
CA VAL A 871 2.87 4.19 -29.02
C VAL A 871 1.56 3.79 -29.64
N ALA A 872 0.96 4.65 -30.45
CA ALA A 872 -0.32 4.36 -31.06
C ALA A 872 -0.36 4.73 -32.54
N TYR A 873 -1.08 3.92 -33.32
CA TYR A 873 -1.31 4.11 -34.73
C TYR A 873 -2.79 4.00 -35.06
N ALA A 874 -3.35 5.01 -35.71
CA ALA A 874 -4.73 5.00 -36.19
C ALA A 874 -4.74 4.55 -37.64
N LEU A 875 -5.61 3.62 -38.01
CA LEU A 875 -5.74 3.20 -39.39
C LEU A 875 -6.38 4.32 -40.25
N PRO A 876 -5.91 4.50 -41.51
CA PRO A 876 -6.48 5.49 -42.41
C PRO A 876 -7.98 5.29 -42.61
N LYS A 877 -8.76 6.35 -42.60
CA LYS A 877 -10.22 6.29 -42.69
C LYS A 877 -10.72 5.70 -44.01
N GLU A 878 -9.92 5.85 -45.06
CA GLU A 878 -10.27 5.29 -46.39
C GLU A 878 -10.35 3.76 -46.34
N TRP A 879 -9.44 3.10 -45.63
CA TRP A 879 -9.45 1.63 -45.49
C TRP A 879 -10.64 1.15 -44.66
N LEU A 880 -11.00 1.91 -43.63
CA LEU A 880 -12.04 1.55 -42.68
C LEU A 880 -13.44 1.68 -43.24
N LYS A 881 -13.67 2.62 -44.16
CA LYS A 881 -14.94 2.81 -44.80
C LYS A 881 -15.40 1.59 -45.60
N ILE A 882 -14.46 0.82 -46.18
CA ILE A 882 -14.71 -0.37 -46.96
C ILE A 882 -15.40 -1.47 -46.12
N ILE A 883 -15.05 -1.52 -44.84
CA ILE A 883 -15.52 -2.55 -43.88
C ILE A 883 -16.54 -2.00 -42.88
N GLY A 884 -17.07 -0.78 -43.10
CA GLY A 884 -18.11 -0.19 -42.25
C GLY A 884 -17.62 0.26 -40.86
N ILE A 885 -16.29 0.42 -40.65
CA ILE A 885 -15.69 0.84 -39.38
C ILE A 885 -15.44 2.35 -39.41
N SER A 886 -15.87 3.06 -38.34
CA SER A 886 -15.68 4.50 -38.22
C SER A 886 -14.25 4.88 -37.81
N SER A 887 -13.62 4.08 -36.92
CA SER A 887 -12.24 4.27 -36.48
C SER A 887 -11.64 2.97 -35.94
N CYS A 888 -10.34 2.78 -36.17
CA CYS A 888 -9.57 1.69 -35.60
C CYS A 888 -8.18 2.21 -35.18
N ARG A 889 -7.79 1.96 -33.95
CA ARG A 889 -6.51 2.40 -33.38
C ARG A 889 -5.84 1.25 -32.62
N PHE A 890 -4.57 1.01 -32.91
CA PHE A 890 -3.71 0.11 -32.17
C PHE A 890 -2.86 0.89 -31.18
N ASN A 891 -2.64 0.33 -30.00
CA ASN A 891 -1.81 0.92 -28.95
C ASN A 891 -0.86 -0.13 -28.40
N LEU A 892 0.41 0.23 -28.27
CA LEU A 892 1.41 -0.56 -27.55
C LEU A 892 1.85 0.26 -26.34
N THR A 893 1.66 -0.28 -25.14
CA THR A 893 1.93 0.45 -23.90
C THR A 893 2.86 -0.34 -22.99
N TRP A 894 3.89 0.33 -22.48
CA TRP A 894 4.78 -0.14 -21.42
C TRP A 894 4.45 0.59 -20.13
N PHE A 895 4.37 -0.15 -19.03
CA PHE A 895 4.18 0.40 -17.69
C PHE A 895 5.35 0.01 -16.81
N VAL A 896 5.88 0.97 -16.09
CA VAL A 896 6.91 0.92 -15.08
C VAL A 896 8.24 0.28 -15.55
N VAL A 897 9.23 1.14 -15.74
CA VAL A 897 10.64 0.77 -15.93
C VAL A 897 11.48 1.67 -15.03
N SER A 898 12.25 1.10 -14.12
CA SER A 898 13.17 1.87 -13.26
C SER A 898 14.54 2.00 -13.92
N PHE A 899 15.09 3.22 -13.96
CA PHE A 899 16.40 3.52 -14.55
C PHE A 899 17.50 3.69 -13.51
N LEU A 900 17.13 3.83 -12.23
CA LEU A 900 18.08 4.07 -11.16
C LEU A 900 17.92 3.02 -10.07
N ASN A 901 18.99 2.28 -9.81
CA ASN A 901 19.09 1.39 -8.67
C ASN A 901 20.33 1.76 -7.83
N PRO A 902 20.16 2.55 -6.77
CA PRO A 902 21.25 2.95 -5.89
C PRO A 902 21.64 1.88 -4.86
N TYR A 903 20.95 0.75 -4.84
CA TYR A 903 21.18 -0.34 -3.89
C TYR A 903 22.40 -1.18 -4.31
N PRO A 904 23.13 -1.78 -3.37
CA PRO A 904 24.20 -2.69 -3.66
C PRO A 904 23.75 -3.88 -4.52
N GLU A 905 24.68 -4.50 -5.24
CA GLU A 905 24.39 -5.72 -5.99
C GLU A 905 23.87 -6.83 -5.06
N GLY A 906 22.82 -7.50 -5.48
CA GLY A 906 22.14 -8.51 -4.67
C GLY A 906 21.19 -7.95 -3.60
N ALA A 907 21.21 -6.64 -3.31
CA ALA A 907 20.28 -6.03 -2.37
C ALA A 907 18.95 -5.66 -3.05
N TRP A 908 17.88 -5.77 -2.29
CA TRP A 908 16.53 -5.44 -2.73
C TRP A 908 16.30 -3.93 -2.72
N ALA A 909 15.83 -3.40 -3.81
CA ALA A 909 15.51 -1.98 -3.93
C ALA A 909 14.07 -1.70 -3.45
N SER A 910 13.88 -0.66 -2.63
CA SER A 910 12.56 -0.30 -2.07
C SER A 910 11.50 0.04 -3.14
N TRP A 911 11.89 0.46 -4.35
CA TRP A 911 10.96 0.70 -5.45
C TRP A 911 10.39 -0.59 -6.05
N ALA A 912 11.01 -1.74 -5.79
CA ALA A 912 10.51 -3.05 -6.23
C ALA A 912 9.44 -3.64 -5.28
N GLY A 913 9.19 -3.00 -4.14
CA GLY A 913 8.27 -3.45 -3.10
C GLY A 913 8.98 -3.76 -1.78
N SER A 914 8.29 -4.36 -0.84
CA SER A 914 8.88 -4.85 0.41
C SER A 914 9.63 -6.17 0.18
N TYR A 915 10.81 -6.34 0.79
CA TYR A 915 11.57 -7.58 0.70
C TYR A 915 10.80 -8.74 1.39
N GLY A 916 10.70 -9.86 0.71
CA GLY A 916 9.91 -11.00 1.18
C GLY A 916 8.43 -10.98 0.78
N TYR A 917 7.98 -9.91 0.10
CA TYR A 917 6.62 -9.76 -0.38
C TYR A 917 6.54 -9.82 -1.91
N TYR A 918 5.35 -10.08 -2.43
CA TYR A 918 5.10 -10.09 -3.87
C TYR A 918 5.58 -8.77 -4.51
N PRO A 919 6.42 -8.83 -5.56
CA PRO A 919 7.09 -7.65 -6.09
C PRO A 919 6.14 -6.72 -6.85
N ASN A 920 6.52 -5.45 -6.98
CA ASN A 920 5.90 -4.55 -7.93
C ASN A 920 6.08 -5.07 -9.35
N LEU A 921 5.01 -4.98 -10.16
CA LEU A 921 5.00 -5.52 -11.51
C LEU A 921 5.23 -4.44 -12.57
N ARG A 922 5.93 -4.81 -13.63
CA ARG A 922 5.92 -4.13 -14.94
C ARG A 922 4.86 -4.77 -15.83
N LYS A 923 4.30 -3.99 -16.75
CA LYS A 923 3.26 -4.48 -17.65
C LYS A 923 3.50 -4.02 -19.08
N PHE A 924 3.28 -4.92 -20.04
CA PHE A 924 3.28 -4.64 -21.46
C PHE A 924 1.91 -4.95 -22.02
N THR A 925 1.31 -4.03 -22.76
CA THR A 925 -0.03 -4.25 -23.35
C THR A 925 -0.09 -3.88 -24.80
N LEU A 926 -0.74 -4.73 -25.59
CA LEU A 926 -1.22 -4.45 -26.93
C LEU A 926 -2.73 -4.20 -26.87
N GLY A 927 -3.16 -3.04 -27.32
CA GLY A 927 -4.57 -2.67 -27.35
C GLY A 927 -5.08 -2.40 -28.75
N VAL A 928 -6.35 -2.69 -28.97
CA VAL A 928 -7.09 -2.32 -30.18
C VAL A 928 -8.40 -1.63 -29.77
N ASN A 929 -8.67 -0.48 -30.38
CA ASN A 929 -9.92 0.24 -30.19
C ASN A 929 -10.61 0.40 -31.53
N VAL A 930 -11.85 -0.10 -31.66
CA VAL A 930 -12.65 -0.07 -32.86
C VAL A 930 -13.98 0.65 -32.57
N SER A 931 -14.40 1.53 -33.46
CA SER A 931 -15.73 2.16 -33.39
C SER A 931 -16.45 1.95 -34.70
N PHE A 932 -17.71 1.57 -34.59
CA PHE A 932 -18.63 1.32 -35.70
C PHE A 932 -19.62 2.45 -35.93
#